data_93ffa298ca9235541a69447eb9a3ed87
#
_entry.id   93ffa298ca9235541a69447eb9a3ed87
#
_cell.length_a   1.000
_cell.length_b   1.000
_cell.length_c   1.000
_cell.angle_alpha   90.00
_cell.angle_beta   90.00
_cell.angle_gamma   90.00
#
_symmetry.space_group_name_H-M   'P 1'
#
loop_
_entity.id
_entity.type
_entity.pdbx_description
1 polymer ?
#
loop_
_entity_poly.entity_id
_entity_poly.type
_entity_poly.pdbx_seq_one_letter_code
_entity_poly.pdbx_strand_id
1 'polypeptide(L)'
;MTRLFTSTALSGGMLLALCAPLSAQEALPPIDVQAFELGKIKVGEQRVGTAQKDEHSAGAASARVDSAPTPRQRTDAFGGYTISNRQTETFARDTLERAVDIAPGVVSHSTGGGRNEQNIYVRGFDRWQVPLTVDGVRVYLPVDNRLDFARFLTPDIAEVQIAKGYVSVLDGPGGMGGQINLVSRKPTRELESEIRSQVEFGRDGSYQGVRTYGLVGTRQDLYYAQLSGAWQGFDGWMLPASYTPTPNQGSGFRDQSYTQDHSLNAKIGLTPNATDEYSLNFIRQEGLKGAPLHVTDPIATQRFWEWPYWRVQNLYFLSKTQIGESSHVKTRLYWSKFDNSLVSFDDPSHLIQAFPKSFNSRYADYALGAELEAATNFADVDTLKALFFYRLDNHSEWQENYGQNALGTRAGCVTNVPCNTQPLITSMEDTYSLALENVFHPIKDIDIVAGFGYDWRHLRQAQGFAVPQGTTDYRVSDTEAPNYQGAVIWRYEEGQEVHFNASSRVRYPTLFERFSTRFGGATSNPDLRPERATNFDLGWASAFAPKSRVAVDLFYSIVDDLIQSVPAPQFGVNVTQSQNVGDGRFWGGEVSADYFVRDDFSLGGNLTIMHRRVQAPTTPQFQPVGVPDVKLFLFAGYRPLPGVTLTPSIEMEGNRWTSTTNGAVYYRTGAHFLTNFNADYQVNEYLKLTAGARNLFDTAYTLTDGFPERGRSIYFAAKATF
;
A
#
# COMPACT_ATOMS: atom_id res chain seq x y z
N MET A 1 -13.74 0.47 37.70
CA MET A 1 -12.63 -0.14 38.45
C MET A 1 -11.41 -0.13 37.53
N THR A 2 -10.47 0.69 37.90
CA THR A 2 -9.27 1.07 37.18
C THR A 2 -8.37 -0.15 36.94
N ARG A 3 -8.20 -0.60 35.68
CA ARG A 3 -7.12 -1.51 35.36
C ARG A 3 -5.85 -0.68 35.19
N LEU A 4 -4.95 -0.78 36.15
CA LEU A 4 -3.57 -0.36 36.03
C LEU A 4 -2.90 -1.22 34.91
N PHE A 5 -2.63 -0.62 33.76
CA PHE A 5 -1.62 -1.12 32.88
C PHE A 5 -0.27 -0.70 33.44
N THR A 6 0.41 -1.60 34.10
CA THR A 6 1.84 -1.48 34.36
C THR A 6 2.55 -1.54 32.99
N SER A 7 2.85 -0.38 32.42
CA SER A 7 3.82 -0.24 31.35
C SER A 7 5.18 -0.61 31.93
N THR A 8 5.68 -1.77 31.59
CA THR A 8 7.06 -2.13 31.78
C THR A 8 7.94 -1.21 30.94
N ALA A 9 8.37 -0.12 31.53
CA ALA A 9 9.47 0.70 31.08
C ALA A 9 10.78 -0.09 31.29
N LEU A 10 11.05 -1.10 30.46
CA LEU A 10 12.23 -1.96 30.51
C LEU A 10 12.69 -2.30 29.10
N SER A 11 12.93 -1.30 28.25
CA SER A 11 13.62 -1.49 26.97
C SER A 11 14.44 -0.29 26.50
N GLY A 12 14.58 0.74 27.32
CA GLY A 12 15.44 1.89 27.02
C GLY A 12 16.89 1.79 27.49
N GLY A 13 17.26 0.77 28.25
CA GLY A 13 18.53 0.72 28.98
C GLY A 13 19.64 -0.17 28.42
N MET A 14 19.41 -0.94 27.36
CA MET A 14 20.38 -1.96 26.94
C MET A 14 21.09 -1.71 25.60
N LEU A 15 20.87 -0.57 24.95
CA LEU A 15 21.53 -0.22 23.67
C LEU A 15 22.61 0.89 23.82
N LEU A 16 22.87 1.39 24.99
CA LEU A 16 23.86 2.45 25.25
C LEU A 16 25.27 1.97 25.61
N ALA A 17 25.51 0.67 25.66
CA ALA A 17 26.78 0.10 26.13
C ALA A 17 27.75 -0.36 25.03
N LEU A 18 27.52 -0.06 23.75
CA LEU A 18 28.39 -0.47 22.64
C LEU A 18 29.00 0.67 21.82
N CYS A 19 29.08 1.87 22.34
CA CYS A 19 29.76 2.99 21.70
C CYS A 19 31.18 3.17 22.32
N ALA A 20 32.14 2.38 21.89
CA ALA A 20 33.56 2.76 21.99
C ALA A 20 33.97 3.43 20.65
N PRO A 21 34.72 4.53 20.66
CA PRO A 21 35.11 5.22 19.43
C PRO A 21 36.16 4.40 18.67
N LEU A 22 35.82 3.92 17.49
CA LEU A 22 36.78 3.44 16.51
C LEU A 22 37.24 4.65 15.67
N SER A 23 38.55 4.80 15.59
CA SER A 23 39.23 5.84 14.86
C SER A 23 38.88 5.84 13.36
N ALA A 24 38.68 7.05 12.81
CA ALA A 24 38.39 7.31 11.41
C ALA A 24 39.44 6.66 10.48
N GLN A 25 38.95 5.86 9.54
CA GLN A 25 39.66 5.47 8.34
C GLN A 25 38.98 6.11 7.12
N GLU A 26 39.78 6.51 6.16
CA GLU A 26 39.39 7.29 4.98
C GLU A 26 38.24 6.67 4.19
N ALA A 27 37.26 7.52 3.81
CA ALA A 27 36.09 7.13 3.04
C ALA A 27 36.48 6.83 1.57
N LEU A 28 36.15 5.64 1.11
CA LEU A 28 36.13 5.29 -0.31
C LEU A 28 34.97 6.00 -1.03
N PRO A 29 35.09 6.29 -2.33
CA PRO A 29 34.06 7.03 -3.07
C PRO A 29 32.73 6.25 -3.10
N PRO A 30 31.59 6.95 -3.16
CA PRO A 30 30.27 6.29 -3.15
C PRO A 30 30.09 5.43 -4.40
N ILE A 31 29.86 4.15 -4.17
CA ILE A 31 29.45 3.20 -5.21
C ILE A 31 27.98 3.45 -5.50
N ASP A 32 27.66 3.65 -6.77
CA ASP A 32 26.29 3.86 -7.27
C ASP A 32 25.44 2.62 -6.95
N VAL A 33 24.54 2.76 -5.97
CA VAL A 33 23.72 1.65 -5.47
C VAL A 33 22.52 1.49 -6.37
N GLN A 34 22.63 0.63 -7.36
CA GLN A 34 21.46 0.17 -8.09
C GLN A 34 20.58 -0.70 -7.17
N ALA A 35 19.37 -0.25 -6.90
CA ALA A 35 18.36 -1.07 -6.24
C ALA A 35 18.15 -2.37 -7.02
N PHE A 36 17.90 -3.47 -6.31
CA PHE A 36 17.58 -4.75 -6.93
C PHE A 36 16.25 -4.62 -7.69
N GLU A 37 16.32 -4.45 -9.02
CA GLU A 37 15.18 -4.17 -9.86
C GLU A 37 14.62 -5.46 -10.46
N LEU A 38 13.65 -6.07 -9.77
CA LEU A 38 12.81 -7.11 -10.34
C LEU A 38 11.65 -6.43 -11.10
N GLY A 39 11.63 -6.62 -12.42
CA GLY A 39 10.54 -6.08 -13.26
C GLY A 39 10.84 -4.77 -13.98
N LYS A 40 12.08 -4.26 -14.01
CA LYS A 40 12.43 -3.06 -14.76
C LYS A 40 13.06 -3.35 -16.13
N ILE A 41 12.54 -2.73 -17.18
CA ILE A 41 13.24 -2.59 -18.46
C ILE A 41 14.34 -1.54 -18.26
N LYS A 42 15.60 -1.91 -18.49
CA LYS A 42 16.63 -0.91 -18.73
C LYS A 42 16.39 -0.33 -20.12
N VAL A 43 15.84 0.87 -20.16
CA VAL A 43 15.79 1.66 -21.36
C VAL A 43 17.16 2.32 -21.50
N GLY A 44 17.99 1.80 -22.38
CA GLY A 44 19.28 2.36 -22.83
C GLY A 44 20.26 2.74 -21.71
N GLU A 45 21.33 2.01 -21.52
CA GLU A 45 22.50 2.52 -20.80
C GLU A 45 23.06 3.74 -21.56
N GLN A 46 22.96 4.93 -21.00
CA GLN A 46 23.79 6.06 -21.45
C GLN A 46 25.28 5.68 -21.26
N ARG A 47 26.03 5.59 -22.33
CA ARG A 47 27.48 5.61 -22.25
C ARG A 47 27.88 6.93 -21.60
N VAL A 48 28.38 6.86 -20.36
CA VAL A 48 29.03 7.99 -19.69
C VAL A 48 30.28 8.30 -20.48
N GLY A 49 30.24 9.42 -21.20
CA GLY A 49 31.43 10.03 -21.75
C GLY A 49 32.41 10.35 -20.60
N THR A 50 33.67 10.03 -20.81
CA THR A 50 34.78 10.32 -19.90
C THR A 50 34.76 11.79 -19.47
N ALA A 51 34.34 12.05 -18.23
CA ALA A 51 34.50 13.36 -17.61
C ALA A 51 35.92 13.47 -16.99
N GLN A 52 36.58 14.56 -17.35
CA GLN A 52 37.86 14.98 -16.78
C GLN A 52 37.80 15.07 -15.23
N LYS A 53 38.88 14.60 -14.62
CA LYS A 53 39.17 14.87 -13.21
C LYS A 53 39.37 16.38 -12.99
N ASP A 54 38.54 16.95 -12.13
CA ASP A 54 38.91 18.15 -11.39
C ASP A 54 38.97 17.80 -9.90
N GLU A 55 40.20 17.82 -9.39
CA GLU A 55 40.53 17.79 -7.96
C GLU A 55 40.18 19.16 -7.34
N HIS A 56 39.64 19.10 -6.16
CA HIS A 56 39.68 20.02 -5.00
C HIS A 56 38.30 20.46 -4.48
N SER A 57 37.89 19.91 -3.37
CA SER A 57 37.88 20.49 -2.03
C SER A 57 37.06 19.65 -1.06
N ALA A 58 37.73 19.16 -0.02
CA ALA A 58 37.10 18.66 1.19
C ALA A 58 36.40 19.83 1.90
N GLY A 59 35.08 19.81 1.89
CA GLY A 59 34.26 20.77 2.61
C GLY A 59 32.90 20.18 2.87
N ALA A 60 32.61 19.93 4.17
CA ALA A 60 31.33 19.70 4.80
C ALA A 60 30.22 19.15 3.87
N ALA A 61 29.95 17.86 3.96
CA ALA A 61 28.75 17.27 3.38
C ALA A 61 27.50 17.86 4.05
N SER A 62 27.11 19.05 3.60
CA SER A 62 25.81 19.59 3.93
C SER A 62 24.79 18.61 3.37
N ALA A 63 23.89 18.17 4.23
CA ALA A 63 22.72 17.40 3.84
C ALA A 63 21.95 18.20 2.76
N ARG A 64 22.25 17.93 1.47
CA ARG A 64 21.51 18.49 0.36
C ARG A 64 20.10 17.92 0.43
N VAL A 65 19.12 18.80 0.50
CA VAL A 65 17.76 18.43 0.10
C VAL A 65 17.83 18.30 -1.43
N ASP A 66 18.22 17.12 -1.91
CA ASP A 66 18.12 16.79 -3.32
C ASP A 66 16.69 16.34 -3.58
N SER A 67 15.81 17.28 -3.82
CA SER A 67 14.63 17.08 -4.63
C SER A 67 15.02 17.10 -6.12
N ALA A 68 16.28 16.76 -6.45
CA ALA A 68 16.64 16.46 -7.81
C ALA A 68 15.73 15.32 -8.27
N PRO A 69 15.06 15.42 -9.43
CA PRO A 69 14.28 14.32 -9.97
C PRO A 69 15.18 13.10 -10.02
N THR A 70 14.79 12.05 -9.29
CA THR A 70 15.41 10.74 -9.42
C THR A 70 15.41 10.36 -10.89
N PRO A 71 16.45 9.69 -11.42
CA PRO A 71 16.40 9.17 -12.78
C PRO A 71 15.07 8.45 -12.97
N ARG A 72 14.35 8.81 -14.04
CA ARG A 72 12.99 8.33 -14.26
C ARG A 72 12.99 6.80 -14.33
N GLN A 73 12.35 6.18 -13.37
CA GLN A 73 12.19 4.74 -13.34
C GLN A 73 11.16 4.32 -14.40
N ARG A 74 11.16 3.05 -14.81
CA ARG A 74 10.18 2.51 -15.77
C ARG A 74 8.73 2.87 -15.41
N THR A 75 8.38 2.76 -14.14
CA THR A 75 7.05 3.11 -13.62
C THR A 75 6.67 4.54 -13.99
N ASP A 76 7.58 5.49 -13.79
CA ASP A 76 7.35 6.90 -14.10
C ASP A 76 7.29 7.15 -15.62
N ALA A 77 8.01 6.34 -16.42
CA ALA A 77 8.02 6.43 -17.89
C ALA A 77 6.69 6.06 -18.53
N PHE A 78 5.78 5.42 -17.79
CA PHE A 78 4.44 5.02 -18.26
C PHE A 78 3.32 5.69 -17.47
N GLY A 79 3.52 6.92 -17.01
CA GLY A 79 2.52 7.66 -16.24
C GLY A 79 2.41 7.24 -14.77
N GLY A 80 3.30 6.38 -14.28
CA GLY A 80 3.39 6.00 -12.87
C GLY A 80 4.03 7.08 -11.99
N TYR A 81 4.27 6.75 -10.71
CA TYR A 81 4.90 7.65 -9.75
C TYR A 81 5.71 6.89 -8.72
N THR A 82 6.89 7.41 -8.38
CA THR A 82 7.75 6.83 -7.35
C THR A 82 7.91 7.80 -6.19
N ILE A 83 7.65 7.33 -4.98
CA ILE A 83 7.82 8.07 -3.73
C ILE A 83 9.06 7.52 -3.03
N SER A 84 10.06 8.37 -2.83
CA SER A 84 11.29 8.00 -2.12
C SER A 84 11.12 8.00 -0.60
N ASN A 85 11.96 7.25 0.12
CA ASN A 85 12.05 7.29 1.58
C ASN A 85 12.22 8.72 2.11
N ARG A 86 13.00 9.54 1.40
CA ARG A 86 13.21 10.93 1.73
C ARG A 86 11.91 11.75 1.68
N GLN A 87 11.06 11.55 0.66
CA GLN A 87 9.77 12.24 0.57
C GLN A 87 8.85 11.80 1.71
N THR A 88 8.83 10.50 2.06
CA THR A 88 8.06 10.02 3.21
C THR A 88 8.53 10.65 4.52
N GLU A 89 9.83 10.81 4.72
CA GLU A 89 10.37 11.54 5.89
C GLU A 89 10.05 13.02 5.85
N THR A 90 10.28 13.70 4.72
CA THR A 90 10.07 15.15 4.56
C THR A 90 8.64 15.57 4.86
N PHE A 91 7.67 14.75 4.45
CA PHE A 91 6.24 15.01 4.68
C PHE A 91 5.67 14.25 5.89
N ALA A 92 6.54 13.61 6.70
CA ALA A 92 6.18 12.81 7.88
C ALA A 92 5.06 11.77 7.57
N ARG A 93 5.26 11.00 6.49
CA ARG A 93 4.34 9.96 6.00
C ARG A 93 4.80 8.58 6.47
N ASP A 94 4.48 8.24 7.71
CA ASP A 94 5.02 7.08 8.42
C ASP A 94 4.30 5.76 8.11
N THR A 95 3.20 5.80 7.37
CA THR A 95 2.38 4.64 6.94
C THR A 95 2.08 4.74 5.46
N LEU A 96 1.82 3.60 4.80
CA LEU A 96 1.66 3.52 3.35
C LEU A 96 0.51 4.37 2.83
N GLU A 97 -0.66 4.31 3.48
CA GLU A 97 -1.83 5.10 3.06
C GLU A 97 -1.53 6.60 3.08
N ARG A 98 -0.77 7.08 4.06
CA ARG A 98 -0.35 8.48 4.10
C ARG A 98 0.74 8.80 3.07
N ALA A 99 1.64 7.85 2.82
CA ALA A 99 2.71 8.05 1.85
C ALA A 99 2.18 8.23 0.44
N VAL A 100 1.22 7.38 0.02
CA VAL A 100 0.70 7.43 -1.35
C VAL A 100 -0.15 8.68 -1.63
N ASP A 101 -0.65 9.36 -0.62
CA ASP A 101 -1.43 10.58 -0.80
C ASP A 101 -0.63 11.76 -1.37
N ILE A 102 0.71 11.69 -1.36
CA ILE A 102 1.52 12.70 -2.06
C ILE A 102 1.65 12.44 -3.57
N ALA A 103 1.18 11.30 -4.07
CA ALA A 103 1.25 10.96 -5.49
C ALA A 103 0.02 11.49 -6.27
N PRO A 104 0.21 11.95 -7.52
CA PRO A 104 -0.91 12.28 -8.40
C PRO A 104 -1.71 11.02 -8.74
N GLY A 105 -3.04 11.15 -8.86
CA GLY A 105 -3.95 10.05 -9.22
C GLY A 105 -4.18 9.01 -8.12
N VAL A 106 -3.64 9.23 -6.93
CA VAL A 106 -3.74 8.28 -5.80
C VAL A 106 -4.41 8.95 -4.62
N VAL A 107 -5.34 8.25 -3.98
CA VAL A 107 -6.11 8.74 -2.82
C VAL A 107 -6.22 7.63 -1.80
N SER A 108 -6.03 7.94 -0.52
CA SER A 108 -6.35 7.05 0.58
C SER A 108 -7.55 7.56 1.39
N HIS A 109 -8.32 6.66 1.96
CA HIS A 109 -9.35 7.01 2.92
C HIS A 109 -9.81 5.82 3.74
N SER A 110 -10.39 6.10 4.93
CA SER A 110 -11.07 5.10 5.74
C SER A 110 -12.32 4.56 5.00
N THR A 111 -12.44 3.25 4.92
CA THR A 111 -13.64 2.63 4.32
C THR A 111 -14.89 2.77 5.19
N GLY A 112 -14.75 3.23 6.44
CA GLY A 112 -15.85 3.28 7.40
C GLY A 112 -16.39 1.89 7.75
N GLY A 113 -17.69 1.80 7.99
CA GLY A 113 -18.39 0.53 8.18
C GLY A 113 -18.01 -0.27 9.44
N GLY A 114 -17.34 0.36 10.41
CA GLY A 114 -16.92 -0.27 11.67
C GLY A 114 -15.73 -1.23 11.55
N ARG A 115 -15.00 -1.21 10.41
CA ARG A 115 -13.79 -2.04 10.25
C ARG A 115 -12.48 -1.28 10.48
N ASN A 116 -12.51 0.05 10.46
CA ASN A 116 -11.32 0.90 10.62
C ASN A 116 -10.17 0.50 9.67
N GLU A 117 -10.51 0.24 8.41
CA GLU A 117 -9.56 -0.12 7.36
C GLU A 117 -9.26 1.10 6.50
N GLN A 118 -8.00 1.33 6.18
CA GLN A 118 -7.57 2.33 5.22
C GLN A 118 -7.42 1.69 3.84
N ASN A 119 -8.12 2.23 2.85
CA ASN A 119 -8.04 1.81 1.47
C ASN A 119 -7.23 2.81 0.64
N ILE A 120 -6.63 2.33 -0.46
CA ILE A 120 -5.93 3.15 -1.44
C ILE A 120 -6.64 2.98 -2.78
N TYR A 121 -6.87 4.10 -3.47
CA TYR A 121 -7.37 4.14 -4.84
C TYR A 121 -6.30 4.70 -5.77
N VAL A 122 -6.05 4.01 -6.88
CA VAL A 122 -5.18 4.46 -7.96
C VAL A 122 -6.04 4.72 -9.18
N ARG A 123 -6.17 5.98 -9.61
CA ARG A 123 -7.07 6.40 -10.70
C ARG A 123 -8.49 5.82 -10.58
N GLY A 124 -8.97 5.68 -9.32
CA GLY A 124 -10.30 5.18 -9.01
C GLY A 124 -10.44 3.70 -8.81
N PHE A 125 -9.42 2.91 -9.10
CA PHE A 125 -9.33 1.48 -8.81
C PHE A 125 -8.86 1.24 -7.38
N ASP A 126 -9.45 0.29 -6.68
CA ASP A 126 -9.17 0.00 -5.28
C ASP A 126 -8.26 -1.22 -5.07
N ARG A 127 -8.11 -1.65 -3.82
CA ARG A 127 -7.26 -2.78 -3.40
C ARG A 127 -7.54 -4.12 -4.09
N TRP A 128 -8.71 -4.31 -4.66
CA TRP A 128 -9.02 -5.53 -5.42
C TRP A 128 -8.43 -5.49 -6.82
N GLN A 129 -8.37 -4.29 -7.43
CA GLN A 129 -7.87 -4.07 -8.78
C GLN A 129 -6.40 -3.63 -8.81
N VAL A 130 -5.85 -3.17 -7.66
CA VAL A 130 -4.48 -2.66 -7.52
C VAL A 130 -3.71 -3.54 -6.53
N PRO A 131 -2.96 -4.56 -7.00
CA PRO A 131 -2.18 -5.41 -6.12
C PRO A 131 -1.06 -4.64 -5.40
N LEU A 132 -0.79 -5.07 -4.16
CA LEU A 132 0.37 -4.67 -3.37
C LEU A 132 1.45 -5.73 -3.47
N THR A 133 2.69 -5.30 -3.69
CA THR A 133 3.88 -6.16 -3.62
C THR A 133 4.95 -5.57 -2.71
N VAL A 134 5.80 -6.40 -2.13
CA VAL A 134 7.02 -6.00 -1.43
C VAL A 134 8.20 -6.68 -2.12
N ASP A 135 9.12 -5.89 -2.65
CA ASP A 135 10.22 -6.38 -3.51
C ASP A 135 9.73 -7.27 -4.66
N GLY A 136 8.52 -6.95 -5.19
CA GLY A 136 7.84 -7.70 -6.21
C GLY A 136 7.10 -8.96 -5.72
N VAL A 137 7.24 -9.39 -4.49
CA VAL A 137 6.46 -10.50 -3.91
C VAL A 137 5.07 -10.00 -3.53
N ARG A 138 4.04 -10.65 -4.06
CA ARG A 138 2.65 -10.23 -3.85
C ARG A 138 2.22 -10.40 -2.39
N VAL A 139 1.68 -9.34 -1.79
CA VAL A 139 0.94 -9.39 -0.53
C VAL A 139 -0.54 -9.57 -0.88
N TYR A 140 -1.08 -10.72 -0.57
CA TYR A 140 -2.45 -11.09 -0.94
C TYR A 140 -3.10 -11.86 0.21
N LEU A 141 -4.33 -11.48 0.53
CA LEU A 141 -5.17 -12.18 1.50
C LEU A 141 -6.16 -13.06 0.72
N PRO A 142 -6.01 -14.39 0.74
CA PRO A 142 -6.72 -15.28 -0.19
C PRO A 142 -8.24 -15.19 -0.14
N VAL A 143 -8.82 -14.94 1.05
CA VAL A 143 -10.28 -14.90 1.18
C VAL A 143 -10.91 -13.69 0.51
N ASP A 144 -10.46 -12.47 0.82
CA ASP A 144 -11.16 -11.25 0.43
C ASP A 144 -10.24 -10.11 -0.03
N ASN A 145 -8.92 -10.30 0.03
CA ASN A 145 -7.91 -9.29 -0.29
C ASN A 145 -8.15 -7.93 0.40
N ARG A 146 -8.71 -7.92 1.60
CA ARG A 146 -8.97 -6.70 2.37
C ARG A 146 -7.73 -6.24 3.11
N LEU A 147 -6.75 -5.80 2.36
CA LEU A 147 -5.56 -5.16 2.93
C LEU A 147 -5.96 -3.87 3.65
N ASP A 148 -5.45 -3.69 4.86
CA ASP A 148 -5.49 -2.42 5.60
C ASP A 148 -4.13 -1.74 5.41
N PHE A 149 -4.08 -0.73 4.55
CA PHE A 149 -2.82 -0.09 4.16
C PHE A 149 -2.19 0.75 5.26
N ALA A 150 -2.93 1.13 6.32
CA ALA A 150 -2.38 1.80 7.51
C ALA A 150 -1.43 0.92 8.34
N ARG A 151 -1.46 -0.39 8.09
CA ARG A 151 -0.59 -1.35 8.77
C ARG A 151 0.83 -1.40 8.22
N PHE A 152 1.06 -0.91 7.00
CA PHE A 152 2.36 -0.95 6.34
C PHE A 152 3.18 0.28 6.71
N LEU A 153 4.22 0.09 7.55
CA LEU A 153 5.09 1.15 8.04
C LEU A 153 6.17 1.48 7.01
N THR A 154 6.40 2.77 6.74
CA THR A 154 7.27 3.24 5.66
C THR A 154 8.76 3.42 6.01
N PRO A 155 9.22 3.50 7.28
CA PRO A 155 10.64 3.80 7.56
C PRO A 155 11.64 2.83 6.94
N ASP A 156 11.26 1.55 6.76
CA ASP A 156 12.08 0.52 6.11
C ASP A 156 11.91 0.41 4.59
N ILE A 157 11.10 1.28 4.02
CA ILE A 157 10.81 1.31 2.58
C ILE A 157 11.73 2.34 1.93
N ALA A 158 12.55 1.91 0.96
CA ALA A 158 13.39 2.80 0.16
C ALA A 158 12.54 3.61 -0.82
N GLU A 159 11.57 2.95 -1.47
CA GLU A 159 10.68 3.54 -2.46
C GLU A 159 9.30 2.89 -2.45
N VAL A 160 8.28 3.70 -2.71
CA VAL A 160 6.94 3.23 -3.06
C VAL A 160 6.73 3.50 -4.55
N GLN A 161 6.72 2.46 -5.34
CA GLN A 161 6.54 2.53 -6.80
C GLN A 161 5.07 2.28 -7.15
N ILE A 162 4.43 3.21 -7.86
CA ILE A 162 3.01 3.16 -8.19
C ILE A 162 2.86 3.16 -9.71
N ALA A 163 2.49 2.02 -10.28
CA ALA A 163 2.04 1.93 -11.66
C ALA A 163 0.54 2.28 -11.72
N LYS A 164 0.15 3.11 -12.70
CA LYS A 164 -1.21 3.63 -12.83
C LYS A 164 -1.82 3.24 -14.18
N GLY A 165 -2.77 2.32 -14.17
CA GLY A 165 -3.40 1.79 -15.37
C GLY A 165 -2.53 0.83 -16.17
N TYR A 166 -1.31 1.22 -16.55
CA TYR A 166 -0.36 0.37 -17.27
C TYR A 166 0.51 -0.44 -16.27
N VAL A 167 0.33 -1.75 -16.27
CA VAL A 167 1.14 -2.70 -15.48
C VAL A 167 1.70 -3.74 -16.45
N SER A 168 3.00 -4.02 -16.37
CA SER A 168 3.63 -5.00 -17.25
C SER A 168 3.00 -6.39 -17.06
N VAL A 169 2.83 -7.12 -18.17
CA VAL A 169 2.44 -8.53 -18.12
C VAL A 169 3.47 -9.39 -17.36
N LEU A 170 4.70 -8.90 -17.23
CA LEU A 170 5.77 -9.54 -16.44
C LEU A 170 5.64 -9.32 -14.92
N ASP A 171 4.72 -8.49 -14.46
CA ASP A 171 4.45 -8.31 -13.03
C ASP A 171 3.46 -9.37 -12.48
N GLY A 172 3.13 -10.37 -13.29
CA GLY A 172 2.24 -11.47 -12.94
C GLY A 172 0.75 -11.14 -13.02
N PRO A 173 -0.13 -12.04 -12.53
CA PRO A 173 -1.58 -11.90 -12.61
C PRO A 173 -2.13 -10.71 -11.84
N GLY A 174 -3.20 -10.10 -12.34
CA GLY A 174 -3.85 -8.92 -11.74
C GLY A 174 -3.34 -7.62 -12.32
N GLY A 175 -3.38 -6.53 -11.53
CA GLY A 175 -2.93 -5.22 -12.01
C GLY A 175 -3.89 -4.54 -12.97
N MET A 176 -5.18 -4.82 -12.85
CA MET A 176 -6.23 -4.27 -13.70
C MET A 176 -6.27 -2.74 -13.68
N GLY A 177 -6.08 -2.12 -12.51
CA GLY A 177 -6.12 -0.67 -12.30
C GLY A 177 -4.76 -0.03 -12.03
N GLY A 178 -3.73 -0.84 -11.80
CA GLY A 178 -2.41 -0.38 -11.38
C GLY A 178 -1.71 -1.40 -10.49
N GLN A 179 -0.59 -0.98 -9.89
CA GLN A 179 0.17 -1.78 -8.92
C GLN A 179 0.92 -0.87 -7.97
N ILE A 180 1.04 -1.27 -6.71
CA ILE A 180 1.90 -0.62 -5.73
C ILE A 180 2.99 -1.60 -5.33
N ASN A 181 4.26 -1.23 -5.51
CA ASN A 181 5.41 -2.03 -5.09
C ASN A 181 6.21 -1.28 -4.02
N LEU A 182 6.38 -1.91 -2.86
CA LEU A 182 7.23 -1.41 -1.79
C LEU A 182 8.63 -1.99 -1.97
N VAL A 183 9.60 -1.15 -2.28
CA VAL A 183 11.00 -1.55 -2.36
C VAL A 183 11.61 -1.40 -0.98
N SER A 184 12.06 -2.49 -0.38
CA SER A 184 12.68 -2.47 0.94
C SER A 184 14.12 -1.94 0.88
N ARG A 185 14.58 -1.29 1.96
CA ARG A 185 15.95 -0.76 2.06
C ARG A 185 16.98 -1.87 1.95
N LYS A 186 18.17 -1.51 1.43
CA LYS A 186 19.40 -2.29 1.45
C LYS A 186 20.52 -1.44 2.03
N PRO A 187 21.48 -2.01 2.79
CA PRO A 187 22.61 -1.24 3.28
C PRO A 187 23.52 -0.80 2.12
N THR A 188 24.05 0.41 2.26
CA THR A 188 24.88 1.07 1.24
C THR A 188 26.33 1.29 1.70
N ARG A 189 26.60 1.11 3.01
CA ARG A 189 27.90 1.33 3.65
C ARG A 189 28.41 0.07 4.28
N GLU A 190 29.73 0.04 4.57
CA GLU A 190 30.36 -1.06 5.32
C GLU A 190 29.73 -1.28 6.70
N LEU A 191 29.29 -0.21 7.35
CA LEU A 191 28.47 -0.22 8.54
C LEU A 191 27.45 0.91 8.41
N GLU A 192 26.19 0.60 8.53
CA GLU A 192 25.09 1.54 8.53
C GLU A 192 24.18 1.26 9.72
N SER A 193 23.92 2.27 10.53
CA SER A 193 22.93 2.17 11.59
C SER A 193 22.05 3.41 11.66
N GLU A 194 20.80 3.20 11.98
CA GLU A 194 19.81 4.27 12.15
C GLU A 194 18.91 3.96 13.34
N ILE A 195 18.64 4.95 14.15
CA ILE A 195 17.56 4.94 15.12
C ILE A 195 16.71 6.20 14.95
N ARG A 196 15.40 6.04 14.92
CA ARG A 196 14.44 7.15 14.82
C ARG A 196 13.34 6.95 15.83
N SER A 197 12.95 8.00 16.53
CA SER A 197 11.78 8.00 17.41
C SER A 197 10.97 9.29 17.19
N GLN A 198 9.64 9.15 17.19
CA GLN A 198 8.69 10.26 17.00
C GLN A 198 7.57 10.12 18.02
N VAL A 199 7.28 11.20 18.74
CA VAL A 199 6.13 11.31 19.65
C VAL A 199 5.10 12.24 19.03
N GLU A 200 3.81 11.92 19.20
CA GLU A 200 2.70 12.70 18.63
C GLU A 200 1.71 13.10 19.73
N PHE A 201 1.27 14.35 19.67
CA PHE A 201 0.33 14.97 20.61
C PHE A 201 -0.88 15.51 19.85
N GLY A 202 -2.01 15.52 20.51
CA GLY A 202 -3.25 16.15 20.04
C GLY A 202 -3.19 17.67 20.08
N ARG A 203 -4.28 18.29 19.61
CA ARG A 203 -4.44 19.76 19.55
C ARG A 203 -4.29 20.48 20.89
N ASP A 204 -4.55 19.81 21.99
CA ASP A 204 -4.50 20.33 23.37
C ASP A 204 -3.23 19.90 24.14
N GLY A 205 -2.28 19.23 23.46
CA GLY A 205 -1.07 18.70 24.06
C GLY A 205 -1.23 17.30 24.68
N SER A 206 -2.40 16.67 24.57
CA SER A 206 -2.59 15.29 25.03
C SER A 206 -1.76 14.32 24.20
N TYR A 207 -1.06 13.41 24.86
CA TYR A 207 -0.29 12.36 24.20
C TYR A 207 -1.22 11.46 23.36
N GLN A 208 -0.84 11.19 22.12
CA GLN A 208 -1.56 10.28 21.23
C GLN A 208 -0.82 8.99 20.99
N GLY A 209 0.50 9.03 20.85
CA GLY A 209 1.28 7.84 20.57
C GLY A 209 2.73 8.12 20.21
N VAL A 210 3.46 7.05 19.95
CA VAL A 210 4.88 7.07 19.58
C VAL A 210 5.17 6.09 18.46
N ARG A 211 6.17 6.41 17.64
CA ARG A 211 6.75 5.55 16.61
C ARG A 211 8.25 5.45 16.83
N THR A 212 8.79 4.25 16.65
CA THR A 212 10.23 4.01 16.72
C THR A 212 10.65 3.10 15.57
N TYR A 213 11.82 3.38 15.01
CA TYR A 213 12.44 2.58 13.97
C TYR A 213 13.92 2.41 14.28
N GLY A 214 14.45 1.22 13.99
CA GLY A 214 15.87 0.92 14.09
C GLY A 214 16.34 0.09 12.90
N LEU A 215 17.57 0.34 12.45
CA LEU A 215 18.23 -0.40 11.39
C LEU A 215 19.70 -0.58 11.73
N VAL A 216 20.23 -1.76 11.45
CA VAL A 216 21.65 -2.02 11.37
C VAL A 216 21.94 -2.85 10.12
N GLY A 217 22.96 -2.48 9.38
CA GLY A 217 23.32 -3.15 8.15
C GLY A 217 24.80 -3.05 7.83
N THR A 218 25.25 -3.94 6.96
CA THR A 218 26.60 -3.94 6.41
C THR A 218 26.56 -4.28 4.93
N ARG A 219 27.36 -3.60 4.13
CA ARG A 219 27.64 -3.95 2.74
C ARG A 219 29.14 -4.10 2.54
N GLN A 220 29.52 -5.28 2.09
CA GLN A 220 30.87 -5.64 1.74
C GLN A 220 30.94 -5.97 0.25
N ASP A 221 32.13 -6.20 -0.29
CA ASP A 221 32.31 -6.48 -1.72
C ASP A 221 31.48 -7.67 -2.22
N LEU A 222 31.42 -8.74 -1.40
CA LEU A 222 30.76 -10.01 -1.79
C LEU A 222 29.40 -10.24 -1.17
N TYR A 223 29.02 -9.47 -0.14
CA TYR A 223 27.76 -9.69 0.56
C TYR A 223 27.23 -8.43 1.24
N TYR A 224 25.98 -8.46 1.57
CA TYR A 224 25.36 -7.51 2.48
C TYR A 224 24.44 -8.23 3.47
N ALA A 225 24.21 -7.60 4.62
CA ALA A 225 23.23 -8.05 5.60
C ALA A 225 22.56 -6.84 6.27
N GLN A 226 21.28 -6.96 6.58
CA GLN A 226 20.50 -5.92 7.26
C GLN A 226 19.51 -6.56 8.22
N LEU A 227 19.33 -5.90 9.36
CA LEU A 227 18.24 -6.12 10.29
C LEU A 227 17.59 -4.78 10.59
N SER A 228 16.30 -4.67 10.44
CA SER A 228 15.54 -3.47 10.75
C SER A 228 14.22 -3.81 11.40
N GLY A 229 13.67 -2.86 12.16
CA GLY A 229 12.37 -3.01 12.77
C GLY A 229 11.72 -1.66 13.05
N ALA A 230 10.41 -1.63 12.96
CA ALA A 230 9.59 -0.49 13.32
C ALA A 230 8.50 -0.90 14.31
N TRP A 231 8.17 0.01 15.19
CA TRP A 231 7.06 -0.11 16.12
C TRP A 231 6.30 1.19 16.21
N GLN A 232 4.97 1.11 16.28
CA GLN A 232 4.11 2.23 16.62
C GLN A 232 3.05 1.79 17.63
N GLY A 233 2.69 2.71 18.54
CA GLY A 233 1.58 2.54 19.47
C GLY A 233 0.84 3.87 19.63
N PHE A 234 -0.46 3.84 19.35
CA PHE A 234 -1.36 4.98 19.48
C PHE A 234 -2.57 4.60 20.36
N ASP A 235 -2.84 5.39 21.39
CA ASP A 235 -4.03 5.22 22.23
C ASP A 235 -5.30 5.65 21.49
N GLY A 236 -5.12 6.45 20.42
CA GLY A 236 -6.17 6.93 19.54
C GLY A 236 -5.75 8.24 18.87
N TRP A 237 -6.68 8.84 18.13
CA TRP A 237 -6.50 10.18 17.59
C TRP A 237 -7.55 11.15 18.14
N MET A 238 -7.18 12.42 18.21
CA MET A 238 -8.07 13.47 18.70
C MET A 238 -8.92 14.04 17.56
N LEU A 239 -10.21 14.24 17.83
CA LEU A 239 -11.14 14.91 16.93
C LEU A 239 -10.88 16.43 16.91
N PRO A 240 -11.27 17.16 15.85
CA PRO A 240 -11.18 18.62 15.79
C PRO A 240 -11.93 19.30 16.93
N ALA A 241 -11.49 20.50 17.34
CA ALA A 241 -12.15 21.28 18.39
C ALA A 241 -13.61 21.64 18.05
N SER A 242 -13.89 21.80 16.78
CA SER A 242 -15.25 22.10 16.26
C SER A 242 -16.17 20.88 16.16
N TYR A 243 -15.68 19.68 16.50
CA TYR A 243 -16.53 18.48 16.49
C TYR A 243 -17.65 18.58 17.53
N THR A 244 -18.86 18.37 17.07
CA THR A 244 -20.05 18.35 17.96
C THR A 244 -20.27 16.91 18.44
N PRO A 245 -20.28 16.66 19.76
CA PRO A 245 -20.55 15.35 20.33
C PRO A 245 -21.88 14.75 19.85
N THR A 246 -21.90 13.44 19.68
CA THR A 246 -23.07 12.64 19.32
C THR A 246 -23.33 11.60 20.42
N PRO A 247 -24.47 10.88 20.42
CA PRO A 247 -24.72 9.83 21.40
C PRO A 247 -23.65 8.70 21.40
N ASN A 248 -22.97 8.45 20.26
CA ASN A 248 -21.98 7.38 20.12
C ASN A 248 -20.53 7.86 20.21
N GLN A 249 -20.30 9.18 20.32
CA GLN A 249 -18.95 9.74 20.32
C GLN A 249 -18.92 11.07 21.07
N GLY A 250 -18.11 11.14 22.12
CA GLY A 250 -17.80 12.38 22.84
C GLY A 250 -16.83 13.29 22.08
N SER A 251 -16.57 14.48 22.64
CA SER A 251 -15.45 15.33 22.20
C SER A 251 -14.11 14.77 22.69
N GLY A 252 -13.02 15.15 22.04
CA GLY A 252 -11.67 14.72 22.42
C GLY A 252 -11.16 13.55 21.58
N PHE A 253 -10.74 12.48 22.23
CA PHE A 253 -10.28 11.29 21.52
C PHE A 253 -11.41 10.55 20.81
N ARG A 254 -11.11 10.04 19.63
CA ARG A 254 -12.00 9.14 18.90
C ARG A 254 -12.00 7.79 19.61
N ASP A 255 -13.18 7.36 20.08
CA ASP A 255 -13.34 6.10 20.83
C ASP A 255 -12.98 4.91 19.93
N GLN A 256 -12.35 3.87 20.50
CA GLN A 256 -11.90 2.67 19.80
C GLN A 256 -10.97 2.92 18.59
N SER A 257 -10.22 4.03 18.60
CA SER A 257 -9.30 4.39 17.52
C SER A 257 -7.85 4.00 17.81
N TYR A 258 -7.61 3.23 18.86
CA TYR A 258 -6.27 2.75 19.20
C TYR A 258 -5.70 1.81 18.14
N THR A 259 -4.36 1.84 17.99
CA THR A 259 -3.62 0.92 17.12
C THR A 259 -2.24 0.66 17.67
N GLN A 260 -1.76 -0.56 17.48
CA GLN A 260 -0.37 -0.91 17.71
C GLN A 260 0.10 -1.78 16.56
N ASP A 261 1.21 -1.40 15.93
CA ASP A 261 1.81 -2.16 14.83
C ASP A 261 3.31 -2.27 15.02
N HIS A 262 3.88 -3.38 14.58
CA HIS A 262 5.31 -3.59 14.52
C HIS A 262 5.71 -4.38 13.29
N SER A 263 6.91 -4.10 12.78
CA SER A 263 7.50 -4.81 11.67
C SER A 263 8.93 -5.21 11.98
N LEU A 264 9.35 -6.33 11.41
CA LEU A 264 10.73 -6.81 11.43
C LEU A 264 11.11 -7.18 10.00
N ASN A 265 12.27 -6.74 9.56
CA ASN A 265 12.85 -7.11 8.27
C ASN A 265 14.28 -7.58 8.48
N ALA A 266 14.60 -8.78 8.00
CA ALA A 266 15.94 -9.34 7.99
C ALA A 266 16.31 -9.72 6.56
N LYS A 267 17.51 -9.33 6.12
CA LYS A 267 17.96 -9.50 4.74
C LYS A 267 19.42 -9.90 4.73
N ILE A 268 19.74 -10.89 3.91
CA ILE A 268 21.11 -11.25 3.57
C ILE A 268 21.22 -11.44 2.07
N GLY A 269 22.27 -10.91 1.46
CA GLY A 269 22.50 -11.02 0.03
C GLY A 269 23.96 -11.30 -0.29
N LEU A 270 24.17 -12.01 -1.39
CA LEU A 270 25.48 -12.29 -2.00
C LEU A 270 25.58 -11.54 -3.34
N THR A 271 26.68 -10.86 -3.56
CA THR A 271 27.00 -10.11 -4.78
C THR A 271 28.36 -10.60 -5.30
N PRO A 272 28.41 -11.82 -5.88
CA PRO A 272 29.69 -12.46 -6.25
C PRO A 272 30.43 -11.72 -7.36
N ASN A 273 29.76 -10.87 -8.09
CA ASN A 273 30.29 -10.00 -9.14
C ASN A 273 29.37 -8.79 -9.34
N ALA A 274 29.66 -7.94 -10.33
CA ALA A 274 28.93 -6.69 -10.58
C ALA A 274 27.50 -6.90 -11.17
N THR A 275 27.17 -8.08 -11.66
CA THR A 275 25.91 -8.38 -12.38
C THR A 275 24.98 -9.30 -11.63
N ASP A 276 25.52 -10.14 -10.74
CA ASP A 276 24.76 -11.19 -10.08
C ASP A 276 24.45 -10.83 -8.63
N GLU A 277 23.22 -11.11 -8.23
CA GLU A 277 22.77 -10.91 -6.85
C GLU A 277 21.84 -12.05 -6.45
N TYR A 278 22.04 -12.54 -5.21
CA TYR A 278 21.22 -13.58 -4.59
C TYR A 278 20.86 -13.15 -3.18
N SER A 279 19.59 -13.04 -2.83
CA SER A 279 19.19 -12.59 -1.50
C SER A 279 18.11 -13.47 -0.89
N LEU A 280 18.21 -13.67 0.42
CA LEU A 280 17.17 -14.24 1.26
C LEU A 280 16.65 -13.14 2.19
N ASN A 281 15.33 -12.98 2.22
CA ASN A 281 14.67 -11.91 2.93
C ASN A 281 13.52 -12.47 3.77
N PHE A 282 13.40 -11.97 4.99
CA PHE A 282 12.29 -12.27 5.88
C PHE A 282 11.64 -10.98 6.35
N ILE A 283 10.33 -10.86 6.17
CA ILE A 283 9.53 -9.74 6.65
C ILE A 283 8.40 -10.28 7.51
N ARG A 284 8.23 -9.71 8.70
CA ARG A 284 7.09 -9.93 9.55
C ARG A 284 6.48 -8.59 9.91
N GLN A 285 5.18 -8.50 9.75
CA GLN A 285 4.38 -7.36 10.17
C GLN A 285 3.20 -7.86 11.00
N GLU A 286 2.98 -7.23 12.13
CA GLU A 286 1.92 -7.61 13.07
C GLU A 286 1.32 -6.37 13.70
N GLY A 287 0.02 -6.42 13.98
CA GLY A 287 -0.64 -5.32 14.68
C GLY A 287 -1.99 -5.71 15.27
N LEU A 288 -2.48 -4.82 16.11
CA LEU A 288 -3.80 -4.86 16.72
C LEU A 288 -4.49 -3.49 16.58
N LYS A 289 -5.80 -3.47 16.59
CA LYS A 289 -6.58 -2.22 16.53
C LYS A 289 -8.00 -2.37 17.04
N GLY A 290 -8.57 -1.25 17.48
CA GLY A 290 -10.00 -1.08 17.70
C GLY A 290 -10.72 -0.65 16.41
N ALA A 291 -12.04 -0.64 16.46
CA ALA A 291 -12.91 -0.16 15.39
C ALA A 291 -13.88 0.91 15.91
N PRO A 292 -13.67 2.21 15.58
CA PRO A 292 -14.57 3.28 15.95
C PRO A 292 -16.00 3.04 15.44
N LEU A 293 -16.99 3.41 16.24
CA LEU A 293 -18.39 3.30 15.86
C LEU A 293 -18.80 4.40 14.86
N HIS A 294 -19.82 4.17 14.08
CA HIS A 294 -20.50 5.21 13.34
C HIS A 294 -21.13 6.21 14.32
N VAL A 295 -20.83 7.52 14.16
CA VAL A 295 -21.17 8.51 15.20
C VAL A 295 -22.65 8.77 15.35
N THR A 296 -23.48 8.51 14.36
CA THR A 296 -24.93 8.81 14.35
C THR A 296 -25.86 7.61 14.17
N ASP A 297 -25.36 6.45 13.71
CA ASP A 297 -26.22 5.27 13.56
C ASP A 297 -26.72 4.76 14.91
N PRO A 298 -27.94 4.19 14.97
CA PRO A 298 -28.45 3.61 16.19
C PRO A 298 -27.51 2.56 16.77
N ILE A 299 -27.24 2.64 18.08
CA ILE A 299 -26.29 1.75 18.74
C ILE A 299 -26.63 0.26 18.57
N ALA A 300 -27.92 -0.07 18.44
CA ALA A 300 -28.38 -1.44 18.25
C ALA A 300 -28.01 -2.06 16.90
N THR A 301 -27.73 -1.23 15.90
CA THR A 301 -27.33 -1.67 14.56
C THR A 301 -25.82 -1.73 14.38
N GLN A 302 -25.06 -1.25 15.36
CA GLN A 302 -23.62 -1.16 15.26
C GLN A 302 -22.92 -2.46 15.63
N ARG A 303 -21.68 -2.56 15.20
CA ARG A 303 -20.78 -3.69 15.43
C ARG A 303 -19.66 -3.24 16.34
N PHE A 304 -19.46 -3.98 17.44
CA PHE A 304 -18.43 -3.71 18.42
C PHE A 304 -17.25 -4.64 18.18
N TRP A 305 -16.37 -4.23 17.25
CA TRP A 305 -15.31 -5.07 16.70
C TRP A 305 -13.94 -4.59 17.14
N GLU A 306 -13.03 -5.55 17.29
CA GLU A 306 -11.60 -5.32 17.44
C GLU A 306 -10.79 -6.40 16.74
N TRP A 307 -9.57 -6.08 16.38
CA TRP A 307 -8.60 -7.03 15.85
C TRP A 307 -7.48 -7.20 16.86
N PRO A 308 -7.48 -8.27 17.70
CA PRO A 308 -6.43 -8.53 18.68
C PRO A 308 -5.11 -8.89 18.02
N TYR A 309 -5.13 -9.42 16.79
CA TYR A 309 -3.95 -9.56 15.95
C TYR A 309 -4.32 -9.59 14.46
N TRP A 310 -3.41 -9.07 13.66
CA TRP A 310 -3.33 -9.14 12.22
C TRP A 310 -1.86 -9.32 11.87
N ARG A 311 -1.45 -10.43 11.21
CA ARG A 311 -0.05 -10.80 11.04
C ARG A 311 0.20 -11.28 9.63
N VAL A 312 1.17 -10.63 8.96
CA VAL A 312 1.71 -11.04 7.66
C VAL A 312 3.17 -11.43 7.86
N GLN A 313 3.58 -12.56 7.30
CA GLN A 313 4.96 -13.02 7.27
C GLN A 313 5.31 -13.45 5.85
N ASN A 314 6.49 -13.04 5.37
CA ASN A 314 7.01 -13.43 4.07
C ASN A 314 8.46 -13.85 4.23
N LEU A 315 8.80 -15.03 3.72
CA LEU A 315 10.17 -15.49 3.50
C LEU A 315 10.35 -15.64 2.00
N TYR A 316 11.30 -14.92 1.42
CA TYR A 316 11.48 -14.96 -0.02
C TYR A 316 12.94 -14.89 -0.43
N PHE A 317 13.24 -15.63 -1.49
CA PHE A 317 14.51 -15.64 -2.19
C PHE A 317 14.37 -14.87 -3.50
N LEU A 318 15.32 -13.98 -3.75
CA LEU A 318 15.42 -13.23 -5.01
C LEU A 318 16.79 -13.50 -5.62
N SER A 319 16.82 -13.71 -6.94
CA SER A 319 18.09 -13.78 -7.66
C SER A 319 18.05 -13.02 -8.96
N LYS A 320 19.22 -12.53 -9.38
CA LYS A 320 19.52 -12.08 -10.71
C LYS A 320 20.85 -12.71 -11.12
N THR A 321 20.85 -13.45 -12.22
CA THR A 321 22.04 -14.13 -12.75
C THR A 321 22.25 -13.73 -14.18
N GLN A 322 23.40 -13.18 -14.51
CA GLN A 322 23.80 -12.88 -15.89
C GLN A 322 24.19 -14.16 -16.60
N ILE A 323 23.74 -14.36 -17.82
CA ILE A 323 24.06 -15.50 -18.70
C ILE A 323 24.69 -14.96 -19.97
N GLY A 324 26.01 -15.09 -20.07
CA GLY A 324 26.75 -14.44 -21.14
C GLY A 324 26.66 -12.91 -21.07
N GLU A 325 26.80 -12.22 -22.21
CA GLU A 325 26.83 -10.76 -22.25
C GLU A 325 25.45 -10.13 -22.40
N SER A 326 24.49 -10.83 -23.00
CA SER A 326 23.21 -10.26 -23.44
C SER A 326 22.00 -10.77 -22.68
N SER A 327 22.13 -11.83 -21.89
CA SER A 327 20.97 -12.48 -21.26
C SER A 327 21.07 -12.49 -19.74
N HIS A 328 19.93 -12.43 -19.07
CA HIS A 328 19.88 -12.67 -17.63
C HIS A 328 18.62 -13.42 -17.23
N VAL A 329 18.68 -14.08 -16.07
CA VAL A 329 17.55 -14.75 -15.45
C VAL A 329 17.35 -14.15 -14.07
N LYS A 330 16.10 -13.85 -13.73
CA LYS A 330 15.67 -13.49 -12.38
C LYS A 330 14.76 -14.58 -11.85
N THR A 331 14.98 -14.94 -10.58
CA THR A 331 14.12 -15.91 -9.88
C THR A 331 13.58 -15.29 -8.61
N ARG A 332 12.32 -15.55 -8.34
CA ARG A 332 11.64 -15.20 -7.11
C ARG A 332 10.93 -16.43 -6.56
N LEU A 333 11.33 -16.87 -5.35
CA LEU A 333 10.67 -17.95 -4.64
C LEU A 333 10.18 -17.40 -3.31
N TYR A 334 8.95 -17.72 -2.90
CA TYR A 334 8.43 -17.19 -1.66
C TYR A 334 7.46 -18.12 -0.95
N TRP A 335 7.47 -17.99 0.36
CA TRP A 335 6.44 -18.47 1.27
C TRP A 335 5.85 -17.29 2.02
N SER A 336 4.53 -17.21 2.05
CA SER A 336 3.78 -16.18 2.75
C SER A 336 2.83 -16.82 3.74
N LYS A 337 2.61 -16.18 4.88
CA LYS A 337 1.64 -16.58 5.89
C LYS A 337 0.84 -15.37 6.32
N PHE A 338 -0.48 -15.58 6.52
CA PHE A 338 -1.38 -14.59 7.08
C PHE A 338 -2.21 -15.21 8.20
N ASP A 339 -2.14 -14.60 9.39
CA ASP A 339 -2.98 -14.94 10.54
C ASP A 339 -3.79 -13.70 10.95
N ASN A 340 -5.07 -13.86 11.18
CA ASN A 340 -5.96 -12.77 11.56
C ASN A 340 -6.99 -13.23 12.59
N SER A 341 -7.40 -12.33 13.49
CA SER A 341 -8.54 -12.52 14.37
C SER A 341 -9.40 -11.28 14.40
N LEU A 342 -10.68 -11.46 14.21
CA LEU A 342 -11.73 -10.47 14.41
C LEU A 342 -12.59 -10.91 15.58
N VAL A 343 -12.70 -10.08 16.60
CA VAL A 343 -13.55 -10.30 17.79
C VAL A 343 -14.73 -9.36 17.72
N SER A 344 -15.93 -9.90 17.91
CA SER A 344 -17.19 -9.17 17.95
C SER A 344 -17.83 -9.31 19.33
N PHE A 345 -18.24 -8.17 19.91
CA PHE A 345 -18.89 -8.07 21.23
C PHE A 345 -20.35 -7.66 21.10
N ASP A 346 -21.08 -7.77 22.22
CA ASP A 346 -22.50 -7.42 22.28
C ASP A 346 -22.76 -5.92 22.43
N ASP A 347 -21.83 -5.20 23.05
CA ASP A 347 -22.01 -3.80 23.44
C ASP A 347 -20.68 -3.01 23.37
N PRO A 348 -20.74 -1.66 23.50
CA PRO A 348 -19.56 -0.81 23.42
C PRO A 348 -18.52 -1.00 24.53
N SER A 349 -18.82 -1.78 25.58
CA SER A 349 -17.83 -2.05 26.64
C SER A 349 -16.72 -2.99 26.18
N HIS A 350 -16.94 -3.76 25.10
CA HIS A 350 -16.05 -4.82 24.63
C HIS A 350 -15.71 -5.87 25.70
N LEU A 351 -16.69 -6.17 26.58
CA LEU A 351 -16.54 -7.12 27.70
C LEU A 351 -17.49 -8.30 27.62
N ILE A 352 -18.57 -8.20 26.87
CA ILE A 352 -19.67 -9.18 26.88
C ILE A 352 -19.83 -9.82 25.51
N GLN A 353 -19.83 -11.16 25.50
CA GLN A 353 -20.15 -12.01 24.38
C GLN A 353 -21.18 -13.04 24.83
N ALA A 354 -22.46 -12.85 24.47
CA ALA A 354 -23.57 -13.70 24.90
C ALA A 354 -24.68 -13.86 23.84
N PHE A 355 -24.65 -13.07 22.76
CA PHE A 355 -25.68 -13.09 21.72
C PHE A 355 -25.12 -13.60 20.40
N PRO A 356 -25.96 -14.03 19.42
CA PRO A 356 -25.53 -14.57 18.14
C PRO A 356 -24.64 -13.64 17.30
N LYS A 357 -24.65 -12.32 17.55
CA LYS A 357 -23.76 -11.34 16.90
C LYS A 357 -22.33 -11.36 17.44
N SER A 358 -22.07 -12.05 18.56
CA SER A 358 -20.77 -12.15 19.20
C SER A 358 -20.04 -13.39 18.75
N PHE A 359 -18.83 -13.20 18.24
CA PHE A 359 -17.99 -14.26 17.71
C PHE A 359 -16.50 -13.88 17.77
N ASN A 360 -15.65 -14.89 17.65
CA ASN A 360 -14.24 -14.74 17.32
C ASN A 360 -13.99 -15.45 16.00
N SER A 361 -13.77 -14.72 14.92
CA SER A 361 -13.42 -15.26 13.61
C SER A 361 -11.91 -15.27 13.45
N ARG A 362 -11.36 -16.38 12.96
CA ARG A 362 -9.90 -16.58 12.83
C ARG A 362 -9.55 -17.11 11.45
N TYR A 363 -8.47 -16.54 10.90
CA TYR A 363 -7.88 -16.97 9.63
C TYR A 363 -6.46 -17.48 9.87
N ALA A 364 -6.08 -18.52 9.13
CA ALA A 364 -4.74 -19.09 9.11
C ALA A 364 -4.37 -19.48 7.68
N ASP A 365 -3.87 -18.52 6.91
CA ASP A 365 -3.60 -18.65 5.50
C ASP A 365 -2.12 -18.86 5.22
N TYR A 366 -1.81 -19.52 4.11
CA TYR A 366 -0.46 -19.54 3.57
C TYR A 366 -0.48 -19.53 2.04
N ALA A 367 0.64 -19.08 1.47
CA ALA A 367 0.87 -19.16 0.04
C ALA A 367 2.31 -19.60 -0.25
N LEU A 368 2.47 -20.30 -1.38
CA LEU A 368 3.76 -20.65 -1.97
C LEU A 368 3.81 -20.09 -3.39
N GLY A 369 4.92 -19.48 -3.77
CA GLY A 369 5.03 -18.94 -5.12
C GLY A 369 6.42 -19.08 -5.70
N ALA A 370 6.47 -19.13 -7.02
CA ALA A 370 7.68 -19.19 -7.83
C ALA A 370 7.49 -18.35 -9.09
N GLU A 371 8.48 -17.53 -9.39
CA GLU A 371 8.53 -16.72 -10.60
C GLU A 371 9.90 -16.85 -11.24
N LEU A 372 9.92 -16.97 -12.57
CA LEU A 372 11.12 -17.03 -13.38
C LEU A 372 10.98 -16.06 -14.54
N GLU A 373 11.79 -15.02 -14.56
CA GLU A 373 11.90 -14.08 -15.68
C GLU A 373 13.23 -14.29 -16.39
N ALA A 374 13.18 -14.51 -17.70
CA ALA A 374 14.34 -14.55 -18.56
C ALA A 374 14.31 -13.36 -19.52
N ALA A 375 15.43 -12.70 -19.74
CA ALA A 375 15.57 -11.59 -20.66
C ALA A 375 16.81 -11.73 -21.51
N THR A 376 16.69 -11.36 -22.78
CA THR A 376 17.78 -11.38 -23.76
C THR A 376 17.75 -10.11 -24.60
N ASN A 377 18.90 -9.46 -24.73
CA ASN A 377 19.10 -8.30 -25.59
C ASN A 377 19.69 -8.75 -26.95
N PHE A 378 19.09 -8.31 -28.03
CA PHE A 378 19.55 -8.56 -29.40
C PHE A 378 20.14 -7.27 -29.99
N ALA A 379 21.47 -7.17 -29.99
CA ALA A 379 22.24 -6.13 -30.65
C ALA A 379 21.77 -4.68 -30.38
N ASP A 380 21.44 -4.33 -29.11
CA ASP A 380 20.98 -3.00 -28.69
C ASP A 380 19.70 -2.49 -29.41
N VAL A 381 19.07 -3.34 -30.22
CA VAL A 381 17.87 -2.97 -31.00
C VAL A 381 16.61 -3.56 -30.40
N ASP A 382 16.73 -4.68 -29.71
CA ASP A 382 15.58 -5.45 -29.26
C ASP A 382 15.84 -6.17 -27.94
N THR A 383 14.87 -6.17 -27.04
CA THR A 383 14.91 -6.89 -25.77
C THR A 383 13.67 -7.75 -25.65
N LEU A 384 13.86 -9.07 -25.68
CA LEU A 384 12.80 -10.03 -25.43
C LEU A 384 12.85 -10.54 -23.99
N LYS A 385 11.69 -10.58 -23.33
CA LYS A 385 11.51 -11.10 -21.98
C LYS A 385 10.39 -12.10 -21.92
N ALA A 386 10.57 -13.12 -21.08
CA ALA A 386 9.57 -14.13 -20.81
C ALA A 386 9.40 -14.31 -19.29
N LEU A 387 8.18 -14.51 -18.83
CA LEU A 387 7.85 -14.81 -17.46
C LEU A 387 7.10 -16.13 -17.37
N PHE A 388 7.49 -16.94 -16.38
CA PHE A 388 6.67 -17.99 -15.79
C PHE A 388 6.35 -17.61 -14.36
N PHE A 389 5.06 -17.68 -14.00
CA PHE A 389 4.56 -17.39 -12.65
C PHE A 389 3.73 -18.57 -12.16
N TYR A 390 3.94 -18.95 -10.90
CA TYR A 390 3.13 -19.91 -10.17
C TYR A 390 2.86 -19.43 -8.76
N ARG A 391 1.61 -19.58 -8.28
CA ARG A 391 1.25 -19.36 -6.88
C ARG A 391 0.16 -20.31 -6.44
N LEU A 392 0.37 -20.97 -5.30
CA LEU A 392 -0.63 -21.68 -4.51
C LEU A 392 -1.09 -20.79 -3.37
N ASP A 393 -2.39 -20.57 -3.25
CA ASP A 393 -3.02 -19.90 -2.12
C ASP A 393 -3.89 -20.90 -1.34
N ASN A 394 -3.71 -20.96 -0.01
CA ASN A 394 -4.54 -21.69 0.93
C ASN A 394 -5.17 -20.71 1.91
N HIS A 395 -6.49 -20.74 2.01
CA HIS A 395 -7.26 -20.06 3.02
C HIS A 395 -7.85 -21.07 3.98
N SER A 396 -7.68 -20.85 5.29
CA SER A 396 -8.29 -21.66 6.34
C SER A 396 -8.95 -20.74 7.37
N GLU A 397 -10.23 -21.00 7.68
CA GLU A 397 -10.95 -20.20 8.67
C GLU A 397 -11.78 -21.08 9.63
N TRP A 398 -12.01 -20.56 10.82
CA TRP A 398 -12.96 -21.08 11.79
C TRP A 398 -13.52 -19.98 12.66
N GLN A 399 -14.66 -20.23 13.29
CA GLN A 399 -15.32 -19.25 14.15
C GLN A 399 -15.79 -19.86 15.46
N GLU A 400 -15.56 -19.17 16.56
CA GLU A 400 -16.15 -19.42 17.87
C GLU A 400 -17.38 -18.53 18.03
N ASN A 401 -18.55 -19.12 18.27
CA ASN A 401 -19.83 -18.40 18.47
C ASN A 401 -20.26 -18.46 19.93
N TYR A 402 -20.68 -17.31 20.49
CA TYR A 402 -20.98 -17.20 21.91
C TYR A 402 -22.47 -17.26 22.25
N GLY A 403 -23.34 -16.90 21.36
CA GLY A 403 -24.78 -16.88 21.60
C GLY A 403 -25.58 -17.88 20.78
N GLN A 404 -24.92 -18.84 20.17
CA GLN A 404 -25.54 -19.83 19.28
C GLN A 404 -24.84 -21.18 19.38
N ASN A 405 -25.58 -22.23 19.75
CA ASN A 405 -25.09 -23.59 19.77
C ASN A 405 -25.09 -24.25 18.37
N ALA A 406 -24.68 -25.50 18.27
CA ALA A 406 -24.64 -26.26 17.01
C ALA A 406 -26.01 -26.46 16.33
N LEU A 407 -27.12 -26.25 17.05
CA LEU A 407 -28.49 -26.28 16.51
C LEU A 407 -29.03 -24.89 16.12
N GLY A 408 -28.22 -23.85 16.24
CA GLY A 408 -28.62 -22.47 15.91
C GLY A 408 -29.44 -21.80 17.02
N THR A 409 -29.50 -22.36 18.23
CA THR A 409 -30.26 -21.82 19.36
C THR A 409 -29.36 -21.29 20.48
N ARG A 410 -29.90 -20.50 21.42
CA ARG A 410 -29.19 -20.05 22.62
C ARG A 410 -29.20 -21.05 23.79
N ALA A 411 -29.87 -22.17 23.65
CA ALA A 411 -29.99 -23.13 24.73
C ALA A 411 -28.61 -23.63 25.21
N GLY A 412 -28.33 -23.50 26.49
CA GLY A 412 -27.06 -23.93 27.10
C GLY A 412 -25.87 -23.02 26.89
N CYS A 413 -26.03 -21.88 26.19
CA CYS A 413 -24.93 -20.92 26.02
C CYS A 413 -24.67 -20.15 27.32
N VAL A 414 -23.39 -19.97 27.66
CA VAL A 414 -22.91 -19.22 28.82
C VAL A 414 -22.18 -17.97 28.33
N THR A 415 -22.42 -16.83 29.00
CA THR A 415 -21.76 -15.56 28.67
C THR A 415 -20.24 -15.69 28.68
N ASN A 416 -19.57 -15.14 27.68
CA ASN A 416 -18.12 -15.17 27.49
C ASN A 416 -17.49 -16.57 27.37
N VAL A 417 -18.31 -17.60 27.08
CA VAL A 417 -17.84 -18.95 26.79
C VAL A 417 -18.34 -19.34 25.40
N PRO A 418 -17.48 -19.80 24.49
CA PRO A 418 -17.92 -20.27 23.18
C PRO A 418 -18.99 -21.36 23.33
N CYS A 419 -20.15 -21.11 22.74
CA CYS A 419 -21.27 -22.05 22.74
C CYS A 419 -21.19 -23.08 21.62
N ASN A 420 -20.52 -22.68 20.52
CA ASN A 420 -20.22 -23.54 19.37
C ASN A 420 -18.94 -23.08 18.72
N THR A 421 -18.03 -24.03 18.46
CA THR A 421 -16.83 -23.78 17.63
C THR A 421 -17.02 -24.46 16.28
N GLN A 422 -16.98 -23.69 15.22
CA GLN A 422 -17.06 -24.21 13.85
C GLN A 422 -15.83 -25.05 13.53
N PRO A 423 -15.96 -26.09 12.72
CA PRO A 423 -14.81 -26.84 12.22
C PRO A 423 -13.95 -25.94 11.33
N LEU A 424 -12.67 -26.28 11.21
CA LEU A 424 -11.79 -25.65 10.23
C LEU A 424 -12.34 -25.93 8.83
N ILE A 425 -12.60 -24.87 8.07
CA ILE A 425 -12.91 -24.95 6.64
C ILE A 425 -11.74 -24.42 5.83
N THR A 426 -11.55 -24.99 4.64
CA THR A 426 -10.38 -24.69 3.80
C THR A 426 -10.80 -24.44 2.37
N SER A 427 -10.16 -23.45 1.75
CA SER A 427 -10.23 -23.21 0.31
C SER A 427 -8.83 -23.09 -0.27
N MET A 428 -8.60 -23.68 -1.43
CA MET A 428 -7.28 -23.78 -2.04
C MET A 428 -7.36 -23.52 -3.55
N GLU A 429 -6.48 -22.66 -4.06
CA GLU A 429 -6.41 -22.35 -5.48
C GLU A 429 -4.97 -22.19 -5.98
N ASP A 430 -4.74 -22.59 -7.23
CA ASP A 430 -3.50 -22.32 -7.97
C ASP A 430 -3.70 -21.21 -8.98
N THR A 431 -2.69 -20.39 -9.13
CA THR A 431 -2.62 -19.38 -10.20
C THR A 431 -1.35 -19.60 -11.00
N TYR A 432 -1.47 -19.68 -12.31
CA TYR A 432 -0.37 -19.77 -13.27
C TYR A 432 -0.42 -18.58 -14.21
N SER A 433 0.74 -18.12 -14.66
CA SER A 433 0.81 -17.16 -15.77
C SER A 433 2.03 -17.44 -16.63
N LEU A 434 1.84 -17.27 -17.94
CA LEU A 434 2.92 -17.19 -18.92
C LEU A 434 2.82 -15.83 -19.60
N ALA A 435 3.93 -15.10 -19.69
CA ALA A 435 3.95 -13.81 -20.35
C ALA A 435 5.21 -13.61 -21.19
N LEU A 436 5.05 -12.85 -22.27
CA LEU A 436 6.11 -12.38 -23.15
C LEU A 436 6.01 -10.86 -23.28
N GLU A 437 7.13 -10.18 -23.20
CA GLU A 437 7.26 -8.75 -23.47
C GLU A 437 8.45 -8.50 -24.38
N ASN A 438 8.22 -7.73 -25.40
CA ASN A 438 9.25 -7.27 -26.31
C ASN A 438 9.40 -5.75 -26.20
N VAL A 439 10.64 -5.26 -26.15
CA VAL A 439 10.97 -3.83 -26.20
C VAL A 439 11.85 -3.62 -27.42
N PHE A 440 11.31 -2.99 -28.44
CA PHE A 440 11.98 -2.68 -29.68
C PHE A 440 12.46 -1.22 -29.70
N HIS A 441 13.73 -1.02 -30.02
CA HIS A 441 14.40 0.28 -30.10
C HIS A 441 14.75 0.59 -31.56
N PRO A 442 13.79 1.04 -32.41
CA PRO A 442 14.06 1.32 -33.83
C PRO A 442 15.12 2.40 -34.04
N ILE A 443 15.16 3.35 -33.13
CA ILE A 443 16.18 4.38 -33.00
C ILE A 443 16.38 4.67 -31.51
N LYS A 444 17.50 5.31 -31.13
CA LYS A 444 17.88 5.58 -29.74
C LYS A 444 16.84 6.36 -28.92
N ASP A 445 15.98 7.13 -29.59
CA ASP A 445 15.05 8.05 -28.98
C ASP A 445 13.61 7.48 -28.89
N ILE A 446 13.36 6.31 -29.48
CA ILE A 446 12.03 5.67 -29.49
C ILE A 446 12.11 4.24 -28.92
N ASP A 447 11.25 3.97 -27.96
CA ASP A 447 10.98 2.61 -27.46
C ASP A 447 9.55 2.22 -27.82
N ILE A 448 9.38 1.02 -28.36
CA ILE A 448 8.09 0.40 -28.64
C ILE A 448 8.00 -0.87 -27.79
N VAL A 449 7.00 -0.93 -26.92
CA VAL A 449 6.76 -2.09 -26.05
C VAL A 449 5.51 -2.81 -26.50
N ALA A 450 5.60 -4.13 -26.62
CA ALA A 450 4.46 -5.01 -26.84
C ALA A 450 4.52 -6.19 -25.85
N GLY A 451 3.41 -6.56 -25.26
CA GLY A 451 3.36 -7.66 -24.32
C GLY A 451 2.05 -8.42 -24.37
N PHE A 452 2.17 -9.72 -24.15
CA PHE A 452 1.07 -10.66 -24.06
C PHE A 452 1.28 -11.56 -22.88
N GLY A 453 0.22 -11.80 -22.09
CA GLY A 453 0.20 -12.76 -20.99
C GLY A 453 -1.08 -13.57 -20.99
N TYR A 454 -1.01 -14.77 -20.47
CA TYR A 454 -2.17 -15.61 -20.26
C TYR A 454 -2.14 -16.19 -18.86
N ASP A 455 -3.22 -15.96 -18.11
CA ASP A 455 -3.37 -16.38 -16.73
C ASP A 455 -4.40 -17.48 -16.62
N TRP A 456 -4.08 -18.50 -15.80
CA TRP A 456 -5.00 -19.57 -15.41
C TRP A 456 -5.16 -19.59 -13.90
N ARG A 457 -6.38 -19.71 -13.42
CA ARG A 457 -6.70 -19.89 -12.00
C ARG A 457 -7.52 -21.13 -11.81
N HIS A 458 -6.94 -22.11 -11.14
CA HIS A 458 -7.52 -23.41 -10.85
C HIS A 458 -7.93 -23.47 -9.39
N LEU A 459 -9.24 -23.61 -9.12
CA LEU A 459 -9.76 -23.78 -7.77
C LEU A 459 -9.79 -25.27 -7.42
N ARG A 460 -8.92 -25.71 -6.50
CA ARG A 460 -8.83 -27.10 -6.05
C ARG A 460 -9.94 -27.48 -5.09
N GLN A 461 -10.28 -26.57 -4.15
CA GLN A 461 -11.23 -26.79 -3.07
C GLN A 461 -11.84 -25.47 -2.62
N ALA A 462 -13.13 -25.48 -2.28
CA ALA A 462 -13.78 -24.39 -1.57
C ALA A 462 -14.82 -24.96 -0.62
N GLN A 463 -14.73 -24.59 0.65
CA GLN A 463 -15.62 -25.03 1.71
C GLN A 463 -16.34 -23.85 2.35
N GLY A 464 -17.55 -24.12 2.85
CA GLY A 464 -18.30 -23.22 3.71
C GLY A 464 -18.90 -23.96 4.89
N PHE A 465 -19.34 -23.22 5.89
CA PHE A 465 -20.02 -23.76 7.05
C PHE A 465 -21.27 -22.95 7.36
N ALA A 466 -22.36 -23.64 7.65
CA ALA A 466 -23.60 -23.03 8.13
C ALA A 466 -24.27 -23.90 9.20
N VAL A 467 -24.89 -23.26 10.18
CA VAL A 467 -25.66 -23.95 11.23
C VAL A 467 -27.14 -23.98 10.81
N PRO A 468 -27.82 -25.12 10.89
CA PRO A 468 -27.39 -26.44 11.39
C PRO A 468 -26.83 -27.37 10.29
N GLN A 469 -26.66 -26.91 9.06
CA GLN A 469 -26.34 -27.71 7.87
C GLN A 469 -24.93 -28.36 7.95
N GLY A 470 -24.00 -27.75 8.70
CA GLY A 470 -22.62 -28.22 8.81
C GLY A 470 -21.73 -27.72 7.66
N THR A 471 -20.63 -28.43 7.41
CA THR A 471 -19.67 -28.12 6.34
C THR A 471 -20.26 -28.51 4.98
N THR A 472 -20.09 -27.61 4.01
CA THR A 472 -20.51 -27.78 2.62
C THR A 472 -19.31 -27.57 1.70
N ASP A 473 -19.10 -28.53 0.78
CA ASP A 473 -18.14 -28.33 -0.32
C ASP A 473 -18.85 -27.62 -1.48
N TYR A 474 -18.28 -26.51 -1.92
CA TYR A 474 -18.79 -25.80 -3.07
C TYR A 474 -18.27 -26.40 -4.38
N ARG A 475 -19.05 -26.23 -5.44
CA ARG A 475 -18.59 -26.56 -6.79
C ARG A 475 -17.38 -25.71 -7.15
N VAL A 476 -16.30 -26.36 -7.55
CA VAL A 476 -15.09 -25.69 -8.07
C VAL A 476 -15.24 -25.41 -9.55
N SER A 477 -14.68 -24.30 -10.01
CA SER A 477 -14.60 -23.94 -11.42
C SER A 477 -13.34 -23.15 -11.68
N ASP A 478 -12.73 -23.40 -12.82
CA ASP A 478 -11.53 -22.75 -13.27
C ASP A 478 -11.89 -21.44 -13.99
N THR A 479 -10.94 -20.49 -14.00
CA THR A 479 -11.05 -19.24 -14.74
C THR A 479 -9.73 -18.95 -15.42
N GLU A 480 -9.80 -18.37 -16.61
CA GLU A 480 -8.62 -18.01 -17.38
C GLU A 480 -8.85 -16.70 -18.12
N ALA A 481 -7.78 -16.00 -18.45
CA ALA A 481 -7.88 -14.76 -19.19
C ALA A 481 -6.58 -14.36 -19.89
N PRO A 482 -6.65 -13.85 -21.15
CA PRO A 482 -5.54 -13.18 -21.79
C PRO A 482 -5.37 -11.76 -21.27
N ASN A 483 -4.12 -11.26 -21.28
CA ASN A 483 -3.74 -9.89 -20.94
C ASN A 483 -2.87 -9.32 -22.07
N TYR A 484 -3.04 -8.04 -22.35
CA TYR A 484 -2.36 -7.36 -23.46
C TYR A 484 -1.80 -6.02 -22.98
N GLN A 485 -0.68 -5.63 -23.59
CA GLN A 485 -0.13 -4.28 -23.40
C GLN A 485 0.63 -3.82 -24.63
N GLY A 486 0.65 -2.50 -24.81
CA GLY A 486 1.49 -1.83 -25.79
C GLY A 486 1.84 -0.43 -25.32
N ALA A 487 3.04 0.05 -25.64
CA ALA A 487 3.44 1.40 -25.33
C ALA A 487 4.44 1.92 -26.35
N VAL A 488 4.46 3.24 -26.52
CA VAL A 488 5.47 3.97 -27.27
C VAL A 488 5.99 5.08 -26.40
N ILE A 489 7.31 5.19 -26.27
CA ILE A 489 7.99 6.29 -25.60
C ILE A 489 8.86 6.99 -26.61
N TRP A 490 8.69 8.28 -26.77
CA TRP A 490 9.49 9.12 -27.64
C TRP A 490 10.19 10.22 -26.87
N ARG A 491 11.53 10.15 -26.80
CA ARG A 491 12.42 11.14 -26.19
C ARG A 491 12.94 12.07 -27.28
N TYR A 492 12.16 13.09 -27.59
CA TYR A 492 12.44 13.97 -28.73
C TYR A 492 13.56 14.98 -28.48
N GLU A 493 13.92 15.20 -27.21
CA GLU A 493 15.00 16.06 -26.75
C GLU A 493 15.49 15.58 -25.37
N GLU A 494 16.68 15.94 -24.95
CA GLU A 494 17.20 15.60 -23.63
C GLU A 494 16.28 16.13 -22.51
N GLY A 495 15.82 15.25 -21.66
CA GLY A 495 14.87 15.56 -20.59
C GLY A 495 13.44 15.83 -21.06
N GLN A 496 13.12 15.63 -22.34
CA GLN A 496 11.80 15.82 -22.92
C GLN A 496 11.26 14.49 -23.45
N GLU A 497 10.10 14.10 -23.05
CA GLU A 497 9.51 12.87 -23.59
C GLU A 497 7.98 12.92 -23.65
N VAL A 498 7.45 12.14 -24.60
CA VAL A 498 6.04 11.82 -24.73
C VAL A 498 5.89 10.31 -24.65
N HIS A 499 4.87 9.84 -23.97
CA HIS A 499 4.51 8.43 -24.02
C HIS A 499 3.03 8.24 -24.33
N PHE A 500 2.73 7.16 -25.00
CA PHE A 500 1.37 6.62 -25.11
C PHE A 500 1.41 5.15 -24.71
N ASN A 501 0.50 4.73 -23.87
CA ASN A 501 0.37 3.33 -23.51
C ASN A 501 -1.10 2.87 -23.51
N ALA A 502 -1.28 1.58 -23.77
CA ALA A 502 -2.54 0.89 -23.69
C ALA A 502 -2.34 -0.47 -23.02
N SER A 503 -3.20 -0.84 -22.11
CA SER A 503 -3.18 -2.16 -21.46
C SER A 503 -4.58 -2.71 -21.29
N SER A 504 -4.74 -4.02 -21.37
CA SER A 504 -5.98 -4.73 -21.07
C SER A 504 -5.67 -5.84 -20.10
N ARG A 505 -6.09 -5.68 -18.83
CA ARG A 505 -5.75 -6.57 -17.73
C ARG A 505 -6.99 -7.00 -16.96
N VAL A 506 -6.92 -8.15 -16.31
CA VAL A 506 -8.04 -8.69 -15.52
C VAL A 506 -7.75 -8.71 -14.02
N ARG A 507 -8.82 -8.72 -13.25
CA ARG A 507 -8.85 -9.10 -11.84
C ARG A 507 -9.73 -10.33 -11.66
N TYR A 508 -9.24 -11.33 -10.99
CA TYR A 508 -10.02 -12.52 -10.63
C TYR A 508 -10.89 -12.23 -9.38
N PRO A 509 -12.13 -12.78 -9.32
CA PRO A 509 -12.95 -12.67 -8.13
C PRO A 509 -12.27 -13.38 -6.94
N THR A 510 -12.41 -12.79 -5.75
CA THR A 510 -11.92 -13.38 -4.49
C THR A 510 -12.78 -14.56 -4.06
N LEU A 511 -12.27 -15.40 -3.17
CA LEU A 511 -13.06 -16.51 -2.58
C LEU A 511 -14.31 -15.97 -1.86
N PHE A 512 -14.20 -14.80 -1.19
CA PHE A 512 -15.33 -14.16 -0.54
C PHE A 512 -16.43 -13.73 -1.52
N GLU A 513 -16.08 -13.16 -2.67
CA GLU A 513 -17.06 -12.77 -3.70
C GLU A 513 -17.77 -14.00 -4.29
N ARG A 514 -17.06 -15.12 -4.43
CA ARG A 514 -17.59 -16.37 -4.99
C ARG A 514 -18.44 -17.15 -3.99
N PHE A 515 -18.03 -17.25 -2.72
CA PHE A 515 -18.55 -18.25 -1.79
C PHE A 515 -19.14 -17.69 -0.50
N SER A 516 -18.97 -16.41 -0.17
CA SER A 516 -19.49 -15.85 1.08
C SER A 516 -21.01 -15.91 1.13
N THR A 517 -21.53 -16.43 2.22
CA THR A 517 -22.98 -16.42 2.54
C THR A 517 -23.35 -15.26 3.47
N ARG A 518 -22.38 -14.46 3.96
CA ARG A 518 -22.57 -13.30 4.88
C ARG A 518 -23.59 -13.57 5.98
N PHE A 519 -23.39 -14.66 6.71
CA PHE A 519 -24.31 -15.08 7.79
C PHE A 519 -25.78 -15.18 7.35
N GLY A 520 -26.04 -15.72 6.16
CA GLY A 520 -27.36 -15.88 5.58
C GLY A 520 -27.88 -14.65 4.80
N GLY A 521 -27.14 -13.57 4.73
CA GLY A 521 -27.47 -12.37 3.95
C GLY A 521 -26.91 -12.35 2.52
N ALA A 522 -26.25 -13.42 2.09
CA ALA A 522 -25.76 -13.59 0.72
C ALA A 522 -25.82 -15.05 0.29
N THR A 523 -25.73 -15.29 -1.01
CA THR A 523 -25.60 -16.63 -1.61
C THR A 523 -24.39 -16.70 -2.51
N SER A 524 -23.79 -17.87 -2.60
CA SER A 524 -22.60 -18.12 -3.43
C SER A 524 -22.87 -17.97 -4.93
N ASN A 525 -21.84 -17.57 -5.68
CA ASN A 525 -21.81 -17.59 -7.12
C ASN A 525 -20.45 -18.14 -7.61
N PRO A 526 -20.29 -19.46 -7.71
CA PRO A 526 -19.05 -20.07 -8.20
C PRO A 526 -18.65 -19.68 -9.61
N ASP A 527 -19.60 -19.21 -10.43
CA ASP A 527 -19.43 -18.90 -11.86
C ASP A 527 -19.07 -17.43 -12.14
N LEU A 528 -18.64 -16.68 -11.12
CA LEU A 528 -18.12 -15.34 -11.32
C LEU A 528 -16.92 -15.35 -12.28
N ARG A 529 -16.99 -14.45 -13.27
CA ARG A 529 -15.92 -14.23 -14.24
C ARG A 529 -14.96 -13.15 -13.76
N PRO A 530 -13.72 -13.10 -14.31
CA PRO A 530 -12.82 -11.99 -14.08
C PRO A 530 -13.43 -10.65 -14.54
N GLU A 531 -13.18 -9.58 -13.79
CA GLU A 531 -13.37 -8.20 -14.26
C GLU A 531 -12.22 -7.82 -15.20
N ARG A 532 -12.46 -6.94 -16.14
CA ARG A 532 -11.45 -6.45 -17.07
C ARG A 532 -11.42 -4.92 -17.12
N ALA A 533 -10.22 -4.33 -17.14
CA ALA A 533 -10.04 -2.95 -17.50
C ALA A 533 -9.13 -2.84 -18.74
N THR A 534 -9.55 -2.00 -19.68
CA THR A 534 -8.73 -1.53 -20.79
C THR A 534 -8.38 -0.07 -20.51
N ASN A 535 -7.10 0.18 -20.27
CA ASN A 535 -6.55 1.47 -19.87
C ASN A 535 -5.78 2.09 -21.03
N PHE A 536 -5.95 3.40 -21.20
CA PHE A 536 -5.19 4.23 -22.13
C PHE A 536 -4.59 5.39 -21.35
N ASP A 537 -3.33 5.73 -21.66
CA ASP A 537 -2.61 6.84 -21.06
C ASP A 537 -1.79 7.57 -22.10
N LEU A 538 -1.84 8.90 -22.07
CA LEU A 538 -1.04 9.79 -22.88
C LEU A 538 -0.35 10.78 -21.95
N GLY A 539 0.97 10.73 -21.90
CA GLY A 539 1.75 11.56 -21.03
C GLY A 539 2.85 12.34 -21.73
N TRP A 540 3.18 13.47 -21.11
CA TRP A 540 4.29 14.34 -21.50
C TRP A 540 5.07 14.73 -20.25
N ALA A 541 6.40 14.73 -20.34
CA ALA A 541 7.25 15.19 -19.27
C ALA A 541 8.43 16.01 -19.82
N SER A 542 8.79 17.03 -19.07
CA SER A 542 9.85 17.97 -19.42
C SER A 542 10.71 18.33 -18.21
N ALA A 543 12.02 18.20 -18.36
CA ALA A 543 13.01 18.83 -17.48
C ALA A 543 13.33 20.22 -18.06
N PHE A 544 12.53 21.21 -17.69
CA PHE A 544 12.59 22.56 -18.29
C PHE A 544 13.68 23.47 -17.71
N ALA A 545 14.25 23.10 -16.57
CA ALA A 545 15.36 23.79 -15.93
C ALA A 545 16.18 22.84 -15.03
N PRO A 546 17.39 23.17 -14.60
CA PRO A 546 18.16 22.34 -13.68
C PRO A 546 17.36 21.97 -12.43
N LYS A 547 17.28 20.69 -12.13
CA LYS A 547 16.52 20.12 -10.99
C LYS A 547 15.00 20.36 -11.06
N SER A 548 14.48 20.94 -12.14
CA SER A 548 13.07 21.31 -12.28
C SER A 548 12.40 20.48 -13.37
N ARG A 549 11.21 19.96 -13.06
CA ARG A 549 10.47 19.07 -13.95
C ARG A 549 8.98 19.35 -13.89
N VAL A 550 8.30 19.11 -14.99
CA VAL A 550 6.85 19.02 -15.08
C VAL A 550 6.45 17.74 -15.80
N ALA A 551 5.37 17.12 -15.37
CA ALA A 551 4.75 16.00 -16.08
C ALA A 551 3.23 16.18 -16.12
N VAL A 552 2.63 15.77 -17.22
CA VAL A 552 1.19 15.81 -17.48
C VAL A 552 0.78 14.47 -18.04
N ASP A 553 -0.24 13.84 -17.46
CA ASP A 553 -0.79 12.57 -17.92
C ASP A 553 -2.32 12.69 -18.09
N LEU A 554 -2.83 12.19 -19.20
CA LEU A 554 -4.26 12.05 -19.47
C LEU A 554 -4.59 10.57 -19.55
N PHE A 555 -5.60 10.15 -18.82
CA PHE A 555 -5.97 8.73 -18.76
C PHE A 555 -7.44 8.48 -19.04
N TYR A 556 -7.71 7.31 -19.61
CA TYR A 556 -9.06 6.81 -19.85
C TYR A 556 -9.10 5.30 -19.65
N SER A 557 -10.00 4.81 -18.81
CA SER A 557 -10.18 3.38 -18.52
C SER A 557 -11.60 2.94 -18.81
N ILE A 558 -11.72 1.84 -19.55
CA ILE A 558 -12.96 1.12 -19.82
C ILE A 558 -12.96 -0.11 -18.91
N VAL A 559 -13.97 -0.26 -18.08
CA VAL A 559 -14.09 -1.37 -17.14
C VAL A 559 -15.33 -2.16 -17.48
N ASP A 560 -15.16 -3.46 -17.73
CA ASP A 560 -16.22 -4.37 -18.11
C ASP A 560 -16.34 -5.51 -17.07
N ASP A 561 -17.54 -6.12 -16.98
CA ASP A 561 -17.83 -7.24 -16.07
C ASP A 561 -17.58 -6.92 -14.58
N LEU A 562 -17.76 -5.67 -14.14
CA LEU A 562 -17.60 -5.29 -12.73
C LEU A 562 -18.49 -6.16 -11.83
N ILE A 563 -17.87 -6.74 -10.79
CA ILE A 563 -18.57 -7.57 -9.81
C ILE A 563 -19.28 -6.66 -8.81
N GLN A 564 -20.61 -6.84 -8.73
CA GLN A 564 -21.46 -6.09 -7.81
C GLN A 564 -22.35 -7.03 -7.02
N SER A 565 -22.62 -6.68 -5.75
CA SER A 565 -23.58 -7.38 -4.91
C SER A 565 -25.00 -6.93 -5.27
N VAL A 566 -25.79 -7.81 -5.83
CA VAL A 566 -27.16 -7.53 -6.30
C VAL A 566 -28.21 -8.29 -5.47
N PRO A 567 -29.45 -7.77 -5.32
CA PRO A 567 -30.53 -8.50 -4.68
C PRO A 567 -30.80 -9.83 -5.38
N ALA A 568 -30.97 -10.90 -4.60
CA ALA A 568 -31.22 -12.26 -5.08
C ALA A 568 -32.41 -12.89 -4.34
N PRO A 569 -33.62 -12.34 -4.49
CA PRO A 569 -34.81 -12.71 -3.71
C PRO A 569 -35.26 -14.15 -3.91
N GLN A 570 -34.84 -14.81 -5.00
CA GLN A 570 -35.08 -16.24 -5.26
C GLN A 570 -34.41 -17.17 -4.24
N PHE A 571 -33.38 -16.66 -3.51
CA PHE A 571 -32.67 -17.41 -2.45
C PHE A 571 -33.10 -16.98 -1.04
N GLY A 572 -33.94 -15.98 -0.90
CA GLY A 572 -34.49 -15.49 0.37
C GLY A 572 -34.68 -13.98 0.43
N VAL A 573 -35.53 -13.53 1.34
CA VAL A 573 -35.77 -12.08 1.55
C VAL A 573 -34.47 -11.45 2.07
N ASN A 574 -34.05 -10.35 1.45
CA ASN A 574 -32.81 -9.62 1.76
C ASN A 574 -31.49 -10.39 1.49
N VAL A 575 -31.55 -11.46 0.68
CA VAL A 575 -30.32 -12.14 0.21
C VAL A 575 -29.77 -11.41 -1.00
N THR A 576 -28.44 -11.29 -1.04
CA THR A 576 -27.68 -10.72 -2.18
C THR A 576 -26.79 -11.77 -2.82
N GLN A 577 -26.37 -11.54 -4.06
CA GLN A 577 -25.42 -12.38 -4.77
C GLN A 577 -24.41 -11.49 -5.51
N SER A 578 -23.14 -11.85 -5.50
CA SER A 578 -22.13 -11.20 -6.34
C SER A 578 -22.33 -11.62 -7.80
N GLN A 579 -22.41 -10.67 -8.74
CA GLN A 579 -22.63 -10.91 -10.16
C GLN A 579 -21.82 -9.94 -11.02
N ASN A 580 -21.41 -10.37 -12.22
CA ASN A 580 -20.74 -9.56 -13.23
C ASN A 580 -21.79 -8.75 -14.01
N VAL A 581 -22.23 -7.63 -13.47
CA VAL A 581 -23.35 -6.84 -14.02
C VAL A 581 -23.03 -5.36 -14.21
N GLY A 582 -21.84 -4.91 -13.81
CA GLY A 582 -21.44 -3.52 -13.86
C GLY A 582 -20.47 -3.21 -14.99
N ASP A 583 -20.61 -2.02 -15.55
CA ASP A 583 -19.64 -1.41 -16.46
C ASP A 583 -19.17 -0.08 -15.90
N GLY A 584 -17.93 0.29 -16.19
CA GLY A 584 -17.32 1.53 -15.68
C GLY A 584 -16.57 2.31 -16.75
N ARG A 585 -16.51 3.61 -16.56
CA ARG A 585 -15.63 4.52 -17.30
C ARG A 585 -14.97 5.46 -16.30
N PHE A 586 -13.63 5.45 -16.27
CA PHE A 586 -12.84 6.30 -15.41
C PHE A 586 -11.92 7.14 -16.29
N TRP A 587 -11.89 8.46 -16.09
CA TRP A 587 -11.05 9.33 -16.93
C TRP A 587 -10.62 10.56 -16.15
N GLY A 588 -9.54 11.16 -16.59
CA GLY A 588 -9.03 12.35 -15.93
C GLY A 588 -7.69 12.81 -16.46
N GLY A 589 -7.11 13.72 -15.71
CA GLY A 589 -5.78 14.25 -15.98
C GLY A 589 -5.03 14.52 -14.69
N GLU A 590 -3.73 14.40 -14.77
CA GLU A 590 -2.78 14.63 -13.70
C GLU A 590 -1.71 15.59 -14.17
N VAL A 591 -1.30 16.49 -13.28
CA VAL A 591 -0.14 17.38 -13.48
C VAL A 591 0.72 17.27 -12.24
N SER A 592 2.01 17.08 -12.40
CA SER A 592 3.00 17.17 -11.31
C SER A 592 4.14 18.10 -11.72
N ALA A 593 4.65 18.89 -10.78
CA ALA A 593 5.76 19.78 -11.03
C ALA A 593 6.63 19.94 -9.79
N ASP A 594 7.95 20.01 -10.03
CA ASP A 594 8.96 20.43 -9.08
C ASP A 594 9.76 21.58 -9.70
N TYR A 595 9.87 22.68 -8.99
CA TYR A 595 10.57 23.87 -9.47
C TYR A 595 11.53 24.42 -8.42
N PHE A 596 12.79 24.47 -8.78
CA PHE A 596 13.84 25.11 -7.99
C PHE A 596 13.96 26.57 -8.37
N VAL A 597 13.36 27.44 -7.57
CA VAL A 597 13.43 28.90 -7.75
C VAL A 597 14.84 29.39 -7.47
N ARG A 598 15.47 28.80 -6.44
CA ARG A 598 16.87 29.04 -6.02
C ARG A 598 17.39 27.78 -5.34
N ASP A 599 18.67 27.71 -5.07
CA ASP A 599 19.26 26.55 -4.38
C ASP A 599 18.72 26.32 -2.95
N ASP A 600 18.22 27.37 -2.30
CA ASP A 600 17.65 27.35 -0.96
C ASP A 600 16.13 27.32 -0.93
N PHE A 601 15.45 27.47 -2.10
CA PHE A 601 13.99 27.56 -2.18
C PHE A 601 13.44 26.80 -3.39
N SER A 602 12.55 25.86 -3.13
CA SER A 602 11.83 25.07 -4.14
C SER A 602 10.33 25.06 -3.88
N LEU A 603 9.58 24.87 -4.94
CA LEU A 603 8.14 24.65 -4.95
C LEU A 603 7.85 23.35 -5.67
N GLY A 604 6.85 22.62 -5.21
CA GLY A 604 6.43 21.40 -5.89
C GLY A 604 5.00 21.03 -5.55
N GLY A 605 4.48 20.05 -6.29
CA GLY A 605 3.15 19.54 -6.05
C GLY A 605 2.52 18.85 -7.24
N ASN A 606 1.27 18.46 -7.06
CA ASN A 606 0.49 17.84 -8.12
C ASN A 606 -0.99 18.18 -8.00
N LEU A 607 -1.67 18.11 -9.15
CA LEU A 607 -3.11 18.24 -9.29
C LEU A 607 -3.63 17.02 -10.04
N THR A 608 -4.72 16.44 -9.54
CA THR A 608 -5.49 15.39 -10.20
C THR A 608 -6.93 15.84 -10.36
N ILE A 609 -7.47 15.68 -11.56
CA ILE A 609 -8.89 15.82 -11.85
C ILE A 609 -9.36 14.47 -12.38
N MET A 610 -10.39 13.89 -11.75
CA MET A 610 -10.83 12.56 -12.09
C MET A 610 -12.34 12.41 -12.01
N HIS A 611 -12.89 11.69 -12.98
CA HIS A 611 -14.30 11.34 -13.02
C HIS A 611 -14.48 9.83 -13.13
N ARG A 612 -15.45 9.30 -12.39
CA ARG A 612 -15.84 7.90 -12.43
C ARG A 612 -17.33 7.79 -12.70
N ARG A 613 -17.67 6.97 -13.67
CA ARG A 613 -19.05 6.57 -13.93
C ARG A 613 -19.12 5.04 -13.89
N VAL A 614 -19.95 4.51 -13.03
CA VAL A 614 -20.24 3.07 -12.93
C VAL A 614 -21.72 2.88 -13.19
N GLN A 615 -22.06 1.97 -14.09
CA GLN A 615 -23.41 1.52 -14.31
C GLN A 615 -23.67 0.29 -13.46
N ALA A 616 -24.72 0.33 -12.66
CA ALA A 616 -25.18 -0.77 -11.82
C ALA A 616 -26.66 -1.03 -12.19
N PRO A 617 -26.96 -1.93 -13.16
CA PRO A 617 -28.31 -2.10 -13.70
C PRO A 617 -29.37 -2.42 -12.65
N THR A 618 -28.97 -3.09 -11.57
CA THR A 618 -29.87 -3.48 -10.46
C THR A 618 -29.95 -2.43 -9.35
N THR A 619 -29.13 -1.39 -9.40
CA THR A 619 -29.08 -0.31 -8.40
C THR A 619 -28.88 1.04 -9.11
N PRO A 620 -29.92 1.59 -9.78
CA PRO A 620 -29.80 2.79 -10.60
C PRO A 620 -29.26 4.02 -9.87
N GLN A 621 -29.45 4.10 -8.53
CA GLN A 621 -28.96 5.18 -7.67
C GLN A 621 -27.49 5.02 -7.28
N PHE A 622 -26.82 3.91 -7.66
CA PHE A 622 -25.44 3.64 -7.30
C PHE A 622 -24.49 4.77 -7.70
N GLN A 623 -23.65 5.17 -6.77
CA GLN A 623 -22.56 6.13 -7.01
C GLN A 623 -21.23 5.50 -6.53
N PRO A 624 -20.17 5.60 -7.33
CA PRO A 624 -18.85 5.09 -6.90
C PRO A 624 -18.27 5.97 -5.79
N VAL A 625 -18.20 5.43 -4.58
CA VAL A 625 -17.78 6.14 -3.36
C VAL A 625 -16.26 6.26 -3.20
N GLY A 626 -15.80 7.14 -2.33
CA GLY A 626 -14.46 7.15 -1.75
C GLY A 626 -13.41 7.97 -2.50
N VAL A 627 -13.64 8.40 -3.74
CA VAL A 627 -12.65 9.13 -4.54
C VAL A 627 -13.16 10.53 -4.85
N PRO A 628 -12.38 11.60 -4.56
CA PRO A 628 -12.75 12.98 -4.89
C PRO A 628 -12.62 13.26 -6.39
N ASP A 629 -13.43 14.23 -6.88
CA ASP A 629 -13.34 14.67 -8.28
C ASP A 629 -12.03 15.48 -8.55
N VAL A 630 -11.48 16.12 -7.51
CA VAL A 630 -10.26 16.93 -7.58
C VAL A 630 -9.40 16.67 -6.36
N LYS A 631 -8.09 16.52 -6.56
CA LYS A 631 -7.08 16.44 -5.50
C LYS A 631 -5.91 17.33 -5.84
N LEU A 632 -5.43 18.10 -4.85
CA LEU A 632 -4.27 18.97 -4.97
C LEU A 632 -3.33 18.71 -3.78
N PHE A 633 -2.05 18.52 -4.07
CA PHE A 633 -0.96 18.53 -3.09
C PHE A 633 0.06 19.58 -3.51
N LEU A 634 0.37 20.54 -2.64
CA LEU A 634 1.38 21.56 -2.87
C LEU A 634 2.34 21.61 -1.70
N PHE A 635 3.61 21.92 -1.96
CA PHE A 635 4.60 22.14 -0.92
C PHE A 635 5.64 23.18 -1.34
N ALA A 636 6.32 23.73 -0.33
CA ALA A 636 7.53 24.48 -0.51
C ALA A 636 8.66 23.87 0.32
N GLY A 637 9.87 23.91 -0.19
CA GLY A 637 11.10 23.59 0.54
C GLY A 637 11.93 24.85 0.73
N TYR A 638 12.17 25.27 1.99
CA TYR A 638 12.95 26.48 2.27
C TYR A 638 14.06 26.19 3.28
N ARG A 639 15.29 26.62 2.95
CA ARG A 639 16.49 26.47 3.78
C ARG A 639 17.02 27.84 4.22
N PRO A 640 16.43 28.46 5.27
CA PRO A 640 16.83 29.79 5.72
C PRO A 640 18.26 29.83 6.29
N LEU A 641 18.74 28.73 6.87
CA LEU A 641 20.03 28.63 7.54
C LEU A 641 20.65 27.24 7.25
N PRO A 642 21.97 27.08 7.34
CA PRO A 642 22.62 25.77 7.28
C PRO A 642 21.98 24.79 8.29
N GLY A 643 21.66 23.60 7.83
CA GLY A 643 21.05 22.55 8.64
C GLY A 643 19.55 22.70 8.92
N VAL A 644 18.91 23.84 8.62
CA VAL A 644 17.47 24.05 8.82
C VAL A 644 16.71 23.89 7.50
N THR A 645 15.70 23.07 7.49
CA THR A 645 14.77 22.92 6.35
C THR A 645 13.33 23.08 6.85
N LEU A 646 12.58 23.97 6.23
CA LEU A 646 11.17 24.21 6.50
C LEU A 646 10.35 23.71 5.30
N THR A 647 9.35 22.88 5.57
CA THR A 647 8.49 22.27 4.53
C THR A 647 7.01 22.44 4.88
N PRO A 648 6.41 23.60 4.59
CA PRO A 648 4.96 23.73 4.57
C PRO A 648 4.38 22.92 3.40
N SER A 649 3.21 22.29 3.63
CA SER A 649 2.46 21.63 2.58
C SER A 649 0.96 21.82 2.75
N ILE A 650 0.24 21.68 1.64
CA ILE A 650 -1.20 21.88 1.52
C ILE A 650 -1.77 20.65 0.82
N GLU A 651 -2.83 20.11 1.38
CA GLU A 651 -3.64 19.06 0.78
C GLU A 651 -5.06 19.58 0.63
N MET A 652 -5.60 19.50 -0.58
CA MET A 652 -7.01 19.83 -0.86
C MET A 652 -7.65 18.65 -1.58
N GLU A 653 -8.80 18.26 -1.12
CA GLU A 653 -9.65 17.31 -1.82
C GLU A 653 -11.04 17.89 -2.00
N GLY A 654 -11.55 17.72 -3.23
CA GLY A 654 -12.91 18.10 -3.60
C GLY A 654 -13.97 17.19 -2.98
N ASN A 655 -15.20 17.43 -3.33
CA ASN A 655 -16.31 16.58 -2.91
C ASN A 655 -16.13 15.15 -3.43
N ARG A 656 -16.55 14.17 -2.64
CA ARG A 656 -16.62 12.76 -3.02
C ARG A 656 -17.96 12.16 -2.64
N TRP A 657 -18.36 11.12 -3.34
CA TRP A 657 -19.53 10.36 -2.95
C TRP A 657 -19.25 9.49 -1.73
N THR A 658 -20.20 9.45 -0.83
CA THR A 658 -20.30 8.49 0.27
C THR A 658 -21.71 7.92 0.31
N SER A 659 -21.93 6.86 1.08
CA SER A 659 -23.26 6.28 1.26
C SER A 659 -23.53 6.04 2.75
N THR A 660 -24.79 6.08 3.12
CA THR A 660 -25.24 5.58 4.44
C THR A 660 -24.86 4.11 4.59
N THR A 661 -24.73 3.63 5.84
CA THR A 661 -24.30 2.27 6.17
C THR A 661 -25.09 1.16 5.46
N ASN A 662 -26.39 1.39 5.21
CA ASN A 662 -27.24 0.45 4.47
C ASN A 662 -27.19 0.62 2.95
N GLY A 663 -26.41 1.57 2.43
CA GLY A 663 -26.32 1.86 0.99
C GLY A 663 -27.59 2.46 0.36
N ALA A 664 -28.56 2.91 1.16
CA ALA A 664 -29.83 3.41 0.66
C ALA A 664 -29.73 4.85 0.14
N VAL A 665 -28.86 5.67 0.71
CA VAL A 665 -28.70 7.07 0.35
C VAL A 665 -27.25 7.34 -0.01
N TYR A 666 -27.03 7.94 -1.18
CA TYR A 666 -25.75 8.46 -1.63
C TYR A 666 -25.76 9.98 -1.55
N TYR A 667 -24.71 10.56 -0.99
CA TYR A 667 -24.56 12.02 -0.92
C TYR A 667 -23.08 12.39 -1.03
N ARG A 668 -22.77 13.66 -1.22
CA ARG A 668 -21.40 14.16 -1.32
C ARG A 668 -20.92 14.70 0.02
N THR A 669 -19.73 14.27 0.46
CA THR A 669 -19.03 14.94 1.55
C THR A 669 -18.53 16.31 1.09
N GLY A 670 -18.28 17.22 2.02
CA GLY A 670 -17.71 18.52 1.71
C GLY A 670 -16.26 18.43 1.23
N ALA A 671 -15.84 19.40 0.43
CA ALA A 671 -14.43 19.61 0.14
C ALA A 671 -13.69 20.02 1.40
N HIS A 672 -12.41 19.65 1.52
CA HIS A 672 -11.57 20.04 2.64
C HIS A 672 -10.20 20.50 2.21
N PHE A 673 -9.55 21.23 3.12
CA PHE A 673 -8.26 21.85 2.92
C PHE A 673 -7.43 21.66 4.20
N LEU A 674 -6.29 21.00 4.09
CA LEU A 674 -5.39 20.72 5.20
C LEU A 674 -4.05 21.42 4.96
N THR A 675 -3.57 22.09 5.97
CA THR A 675 -2.21 22.66 5.97
C THR A 675 -1.37 21.87 6.94
N ASN A 676 -0.19 21.46 6.50
CA ASN A 676 0.80 20.77 7.32
C ASN A 676 2.11 21.56 7.32
N PHE A 677 2.92 21.34 8.33
CA PHE A 677 4.21 21.97 8.46
C PHE A 677 5.22 21.01 9.04
N ASN A 678 6.39 20.94 8.43
CA ASN A 678 7.54 20.20 8.93
C ASN A 678 8.77 21.10 9.01
N ALA A 679 9.52 21.02 10.09
CA ALA A 679 10.79 21.72 10.30
C ALA A 679 11.84 20.69 10.72
N ASP A 680 12.86 20.53 9.91
CA ASP A 680 14.01 19.68 10.17
C ASP A 680 15.21 20.54 10.58
N TYR A 681 15.95 20.10 11.60
CA TYR A 681 17.22 20.68 12.01
C TYR A 681 18.30 19.59 12.09
N GLN A 682 19.25 19.65 11.15
CA GLN A 682 20.45 18.83 11.18
C GLN A 682 21.44 19.41 12.20
N VAL A 683 21.48 18.82 13.39
CA VAL A 683 22.33 19.28 14.51
C VAL A 683 23.81 19.08 14.20
N ASN A 684 24.14 17.89 13.67
CA ASN A 684 25.46 17.51 13.18
C ASN A 684 25.30 16.37 12.15
N GLU A 685 26.38 15.77 11.68
CA GLU A 685 26.33 14.69 10.68
C GLU A 685 25.53 13.44 11.13
N TYR A 686 25.41 13.21 12.45
CA TYR A 686 24.75 12.05 13.03
C TYR A 686 23.33 12.29 13.49
N LEU A 687 22.95 13.52 13.87
CA LEU A 687 21.69 13.79 14.54
C LEU A 687 20.83 14.82 13.76
N LYS A 688 19.60 14.40 13.44
CA LYS A 688 18.54 15.25 12.91
C LYS A 688 17.37 15.33 13.90
N LEU A 689 16.90 16.52 14.19
CA LEU A 689 15.68 16.78 14.95
C LEU A 689 14.60 17.28 14.00
N THR A 690 13.37 16.84 14.25
CA THR A 690 12.19 17.25 13.47
C THR A 690 11.09 17.70 14.39
N ALA A 691 10.41 18.79 14.07
CA ALA A 691 9.18 19.23 14.69
C ALA A 691 8.15 19.57 13.61
N GLY A 692 6.89 19.20 13.82
CA GLY A 692 5.88 19.50 12.83
C GLY A 692 4.45 19.42 13.34
N ALA A 693 3.52 19.81 12.47
CA ALA A 693 2.09 19.74 12.72
C ALA A 693 1.36 19.22 11.48
N ARG A 694 0.38 18.35 11.70
CA ARG A 694 -0.58 17.93 10.68
C ARG A 694 -1.92 18.59 10.97
N ASN A 695 -2.67 18.92 9.91
CA ASN A 695 -3.93 19.64 10.02
C ASN A 695 -3.77 20.88 10.94
N LEU A 696 -2.83 21.75 10.63
CA LEU A 696 -2.39 22.88 11.47
C LEU A 696 -3.55 23.76 11.93
N PHE A 697 -4.56 23.95 11.11
CA PHE A 697 -5.73 24.79 11.41
C PHE A 697 -6.90 24.03 12.05
N ASP A 698 -6.69 22.75 12.38
CA ASP A 698 -7.69 21.90 13.06
C ASP A 698 -9.01 21.81 12.27
N THR A 699 -8.91 21.72 10.94
CA THR A 699 -10.04 21.60 10.04
C THR A 699 -10.83 20.33 10.33
N ALA A 700 -12.14 20.46 10.53
CA ALA A 700 -13.06 19.32 10.65
C ALA A 700 -13.50 18.87 9.26
N TYR A 701 -13.36 17.57 8.98
CA TYR A 701 -13.76 16.98 7.72
C TYR A 701 -14.16 15.52 7.89
N THR A 702 -14.88 15.00 6.92
CA THR A 702 -15.39 13.63 6.92
C THR A 702 -15.25 13.08 5.49
N LEU A 703 -14.62 11.92 5.35
CA LEU A 703 -14.43 11.25 4.06
C LEU A 703 -15.50 10.18 3.81
N THR A 704 -16.00 9.59 4.88
CA THR A 704 -16.99 8.50 4.88
C THR A 704 -18.09 8.82 5.86
N ASP A 705 -19.35 8.55 5.49
CA ASP A 705 -20.53 8.77 6.34
C ASP A 705 -20.31 8.25 7.76
N GLY A 706 -20.55 9.12 8.76
CA GLY A 706 -20.43 8.78 10.19
C GLY A 706 -19.03 8.52 10.74
N PHE A 707 -17.96 8.80 9.96
CA PHE A 707 -16.57 8.61 10.38
C PHE A 707 -15.79 9.92 10.24
N PRO A 708 -15.84 10.80 11.28
CA PRO A 708 -15.08 12.04 11.29
C PRO A 708 -13.59 11.76 11.34
N GLU A 709 -12.81 12.55 10.61
CA GLU A 709 -11.36 12.43 10.50
C GLU A 709 -10.62 13.15 11.63
N ARG A 710 -9.30 12.97 11.68
CA ARG A 710 -8.39 13.48 12.72
C ARG A 710 -8.32 15.00 12.71
N GLY A 711 -8.37 15.61 13.90
CA GLY A 711 -8.02 17.01 14.09
C GLY A 711 -6.51 17.26 14.01
N ARG A 712 -6.08 18.45 14.47
CA ARG A 712 -4.66 18.82 14.52
C ARG A 712 -3.86 17.88 15.40
N SER A 713 -2.69 17.46 14.91
CA SER A 713 -1.66 16.81 15.72
C SER A 713 -0.31 17.52 15.58
N ILE A 714 0.48 17.49 16.65
CA ILE A 714 1.83 18.05 16.72
C ILE A 714 2.78 16.90 17.02
N TYR A 715 3.91 16.85 16.34
CA TYR A 715 4.89 15.79 16.55
C TYR A 715 6.31 16.31 16.65
N PHE A 716 7.13 15.56 17.39
CA PHE A 716 8.56 15.76 17.52
C PHE A 716 9.28 14.44 17.23
N ALA A 717 10.35 14.50 16.47
CA ALA A 717 11.15 13.32 16.16
C ALA A 717 12.65 13.61 16.29
N ALA A 718 13.39 12.55 16.64
CA ALA A 718 14.84 12.53 16.59
C ALA A 718 15.29 11.33 15.74
N LYS A 719 16.25 11.56 14.84
CA LYS A 719 16.88 10.54 14.01
C LYS A 719 18.37 10.62 14.18
N ALA A 720 18.97 9.48 14.59
CA ALA A 720 20.41 9.32 14.66
C ALA A 720 20.85 8.29 13.60
N THR A 721 21.94 8.61 12.88
CA THR A 721 22.54 7.75 11.83
C THR A 721 24.05 7.67 12.02
N PHE A 722 24.62 6.46 11.86
CA PHE A 722 26.04 6.19 12.05
C PHE A 722 26.61 5.36 10.91
#